data_94e81625a917d16630feea95b9422e55
#
_entry.id   94e81625a917d16630feea95b9422e55
#
_cell.length_a   1.000
_cell.length_b   1.000
_cell.length_c   1.000
_cell.angle_alpha   90.00
_cell.angle_beta   90.00
_cell.angle_gamma   90.00
#
_symmetry.space_group_name_H-M   'P 1'
#
loop_
_entity.id
_entity.type
_entity.pdbx_description
1 polymer ?
#
loop_
_entity_poly.entity_id
_entity_poly.type
_entity_poly.pdbx_seq_one_letter_code
_entity_poly.pdbx_strand_id
1 'polypeptide(L)'
;MKYGFLHTAAVSPALHVADCAYNTQQIIAAMRAQAVAGTKLLCLPEFTLTGYTCSDLFLQETLCRGAEDGLIQILDASKELDLVALVGLPVRHNGKLYNCAAVVCKGQLLGLVPKTYLPNYGEFYERRHFVPGPKDAFEITFAGQRTLFGTNLLFACREMPEFVLGVEICEDLWAPVPPSCSHALAGATVVANLSASDETVGKAAYRRELVAGQSARLLCGYVYADAGHGESTTDMTFAAHNLIAENGTLLCEAEPFANGTAATELDLGRMVQERIRNTTFVPDAAGYTTISFDLEVAEAPLTRFVSPTPFVPQNDAARAERCELILRIQAEGLAKRMEHTHAKCAVVGISGGLDSCLALLVAVRACKVLGRDPKDIIAITMPCFGTTKRTRSNAEILCEALGVSFTEINITNTVESHFADIGQDPHTYDVTFENCQARVRTLELMDYANKNGGFVIGTGDLSELALGWATYNGDHMSMYGVNAGVPKTLVRHIVQYVADTCGQPVLRDVLVDILDTPVSPELRPSAADGTIAQQTEKLVGPYELHDFYLYYVLRFGFGPAKIYHLALAAFAGRYEPEVLLAWLRNFYRRFFAQQFKRSCLPDGPKVGSVTLSPRADWRMPSDACNALWLKELDEIEAK
;
A
#
# COMPACT_ATOMS: atom_id res chain seq x y z
N MET A 1 -18.69 1.85 4.87
CA MET A 1 -17.81 2.99 5.24
C MET A 1 -17.03 2.78 6.54
N LYS A 2 -17.34 1.74 7.32
CA LYS A 2 -16.58 1.36 8.51
C LYS A 2 -15.12 1.08 8.16
N TYR A 3 -14.21 1.35 9.06
CA TYR A 3 -12.75 1.25 8.90
C TYR A 3 -12.14 2.20 7.85
N GLY A 4 -12.84 3.27 7.46
CA GLY A 4 -12.33 4.29 6.55
C GLY A 4 -12.40 3.91 5.07
N PHE A 5 -13.18 2.90 4.68
CA PHE A 5 -13.42 2.55 3.28
C PHE A 5 -14.67 3.22 2.73
N LEU A 6 -14.52 3.88 1.57
CA LEU A 6 -15.60 4.56 0.87
C LEU A 6 -15.86 3.87 -0.48
N HIS A 7 -17.01 3.22 -0.64
CA HIS A 7 -17.40 2.66 -1.93
C HIS A 7 -17.76 3.76 -2.92
N THR A 8 -17.04 3.84 -4.03
CA THR A 8 -17.18 4.88 -5.05
C THR A 8 -17.41 4.28 -6.42
N ALA A 9 -18.14 4.99 -7.27
CA ALA A 9 -18.34 4.61 -8.66
C ALA A 9 -18.24 5.82 -9.59
N ALA A 10 -17.61 5.63 -10.74
CA ALA A 10 -17.68 6.48 -11.93
C ALA A 10 -18.50 5.74 -13.00
N VAL A 11 -19.57 6.34 -13.47
CA VAL A 11 -20.54 5.70 -14.37
C VAL A 11 -20.84 6.60 -15.56
N SER A 12 -20.74 6.06 -16.77
CA SER A 12 -21.13 6.74 -18.01
C SER A 12 -22.44 6.13 -18.53
N PRO A 13 -23.60 6.72 -18.20
CA PRO A 13 -24.87 6.26 -18.74
C PRO A 13 -24.95 6.54 -20.25
N ALA A 14 -25.70 5.72 -20.98
CA ALA A 14 -26.06 6.05 -22.34
C ALA A 14 -26.96 7.29 -22.34
N LEU A 15 -26.71 8.23 -23.26
CA LEU A 15 -27.50 9.46 -23.33
C LEU A 15 -27.90 9.82 -24.76
N HIS A 16 -28.80 10.78 -24.90
CA HIS A 16 -29.15 11.41 -26.14
C HIS A 16 -28.85 12.90 -26.05
N VAL A 17 -28.15 13.44 -27.03
CA VAL A 17 -27.77 14.88 -27.06
C VAL A 17 -29.04 15.73 -27.08
N ALA A 18 -29.15 16.67 -26.15
CA ALA A 18 -30.27 17.59 -25.92
C ALA A 18 -31.59 16.95 -25.46
N ASP A 19 -31.64 15.65 -25.20
CA ASP A 19 -32.80 14.97 -24.64
C ASP A 19 -32.72 14.88 -23.11
N CYS A 20 -32.95 16.01 -22.43
CA CYS A 20 -32.84 16.06 -20.96
C CYS A 20 -33.81 15.07 -20.27
N ALA A 21 -34.98 14.76 -20.84
CA ALA A 21 -35.92 13.85 -20.22
C ALA A 21 -35.41 12.40 -20.23
N TYR A 22 -34.90 11.94 -21.38
CA TYR A 22 -34.27 10.62 -21.47
C TYR A 22 -33.03 10.52 -20.55
N ASN A 23 -32.14 11.50 -20.62
CA ASN A 23 -30.91 11.53 -19.84
C ASN A 23 -31.18 11.53 -18.32
N THR A 24 -32.21 12.26 -17.87
CA THR A 24 -32.67 12.23 -16.47
C THR A 24 -33.05 10.83 -16.02
N GLN A 25 -33.77 10.06 -16.85
CA GLN A 25 -34.17 8.69 -16.50
C GLN A 25 -32.93 7.77 -16.42
N GLN A 26 -31.96 7.95 -17.32
CA GLN A 26 -30.70 7.16 -17.26
C GLN A 26 -29.88 7.48 -16.00
N ILE A 27 -29.82 8.74 -15.62
CA ILE A 27 -29.13 9.19 -14.38
C ILE A 27 -29.81 8.57 -13.15
N ILE A 28 -31.15 8.66 -13.06
CA ILE A 28 -31.91 8.09 -11.93
C ILE A 28 -31.73 6.57 -11.88
N ALA A 29 -31.74 5.89 -13.03
CA ALA A 29 -31.49 4.45 -13.09
C ALA A 29 -30.09 4.10 -12.58
N ALA A 30 -29.06 4.84 -13.00
CA ALA A 30 -27.69 4.66 -12.52
C ALA A 30 -27.56 4.91 -11.00
N MET A 31 -28.18 5.98 -10.48
CA MET A 31 -28.21 6.28 -9.05
C MET A 31 -28.83 5.14 -8.23
N ARG A 32 -29.97 4.61 -8.67
CA ARG A 32 -30.65 3.48 -8.00
C ARG A 32 -29.81 2.21 -8.04
N ALA A 33 -29.22 1.88 -9.18
CA ALA A 33 -28.35 0.71 -9.34
C ALA A 33 -27.13 0.80 -8.41
N GLN A 34 -26.49 1.97 -8.36
CA GLN A 34 -25.33 2.19 -7.52
C GLN A 34 -25.68 2.23 -6.01
N ALA A 35 -26.84 2.75 -5.64
CA ALA A 35 -27.31 2.69 -4.26
C ALA A 35 -27.51 1.24 -3.79
N VAL A 36 -28.09 0.38 -4.63
CA VAL A 36 -28.23 -1.07 -4.36
C VAL A 36 -26.85 -1.75 -4.23
N ALA A 37 -25.87 -1.33 -5.03
CA ALA A 37 -24.49 -1.83 -4.94
C ALA A 37 -23.73 -1.31 -3.71
N GLY A 38 -24.33 -0.42 -2.91
CA GLY A 38 -23.71 0.14 -1.70
C GLY A 38 -22.78 1.33 -1.97
N THR A 39 -22.81 1.88 -3.18
CA THR A 39 -22.01 3.08 -3.53
C THR A 39 -22.45 4.28 -2.70
N LYS A 40 -21.46 5.02 -2.18
CA LYS A 40 -21.67 6.24 -1.38
C LYS A 40 -21.29 7.52 -2.12
N LEU A 41 -20.40 7.41 -3.12
CA LEU A 41 -20.06 8.49 -4.03
C LEU A 41 -20.22 8.02 -5.47
N LEU A 42 -21.12 8.66 -6.20
CA LEU A 42 -21.34 8.44 -7.63
C LEU A 42 -20.90 9.67 -8.42
N CYS A 43 -19.94 9.50 -9.32
CA CYS A 43 -19.52 10.51 -10.28
C CYS A 43 -20.08 10.16 -11.66
N LEU A 44 -20.77 11.12 -12.28
CA LEU A 44 -21.26 11.04 -13.65
C LEU A 44 -20.44 12.00 -14.54
N PRO A 45 -20.47 11.84 -15.88
CA PRO A 45 -19.75 12.71 -16.80
C PRO A 45 -20.21 14.18 -16.80
N GLU A 46 -19.36 15.02 -17.35
CA GLU A 46 -19.65 16.42 -17.66
C GLU A 46 -20.88 16.54 -18.56
N PHE A 47 -21.79 17.47 -18.25
CA PHE A 47 -23.06 17.69 -18.96
C PHE A 47 -23.93 16.43 -19.15
N THR A 48 -23.89 15.47 -18.23
CA THR A 48 -24.68 14.24 -18.33
C THR A 48 -26.18 14.49 -18.54
N LEU A 49 -26.73 15.62 -18.07
CA LEU A 49 -28.16 15.98 -18.30
C LEU A 49 -28.46 16.39 -19.72
N THR A 50 -27.54 17.00 -20.45
CA THR A 50 -27.77 17.54 -21.78
C THR A 50 -27.05 16.79 -22.89
N GLY A 51 -25.93 16.14 -22.56
CA GLY A 51 -24.82 15.84 -23.43
C GLY A 51 -23.86 17.02 -23.55
N TYR A 52 -22.57 16.72 -23.70
CA TYR A 52 -21.51 17.71 -23.89
C TYR A 52 -21.57 18.37 -25.28
N THR A 53 -21.95 17.60 -26.29
CA THR A 53 -21.89 17.99 -27.71
C THR A 53 -23.12 18.79 -28.20
N CYS A 54 -23.80 19.48 -27.30
CA CYS A 54 -24.97 20.32 -27.63
C CYS A 54 -24.63 21.60 -28.41
N SER A 55 -23.38 22.03 -28.46
CA SER A 55 -22.91 23.21 -29.21
C SER A 55 -23.77 24.47 -28.93
N ASP A 56 -24.19 25.19 -29.96
CA ASP A 56 -25.00 26.43 -29.82
C ASP A 56 -26.40 26.21 -29.22
N LEU A 57 -26.84 24.95 -29.05
CA LEU A 57 -28.08 24.66 -28.31
C LEU A 57 -27.99 25.08 -26.83
N PHE A 58 -26.82 25.16 -26.26
CA PHE A 58 -26.61 25.73 -24.91
C PHE A 58 -27.11 27.16 -24.78
N LEU A 59 -27.15 27.93 -25.87
CA LEU A 59 -27.68 29.29 -25.88
C LEU A 59 -29.22 29.34 -25.89
N GLN A 60 -29.86 28.18 -26.08
CA GLN A 60 -31.32 28.07 -26.09
C GLN A 60 -31.86 27.94 -24.65
N GLU A 61 -32.82 28.79 -24.29
CA GLU A 61 -33.46 28.74 -22.97
C GLU A 61 -34.13 27.39 -22.71
N THR A 62 -34.71 26.79 -23.75
CA THR A 62 -35.38 25.50 -23.67
C THR A 62 -34.48 24.40 -23.16
N LEU A 63 -33.21 24.32 -23.62
CA LEU A 63 -32.26 23.32 -23.16
C LEU A 63 -31.87 23.54 -21.70
N CYS A 64 -31.57 24.77 -21.32
CA CYS A 64 -31.19 25.09 -19.93
C CYS A 64 -32.34 24.83 -18.95
N ARG A 65 -33.60 25.13 -19.33
CA ARG A 65 -34.79 24.83 -18.53
C ARG A 65 -34.99 23.31 -18.42
N GLY A 66 -34.86 22.58 -19.53
CA GLY A 66 -34.95 21.12 -19.53
C GLY A 66 -33.93 20.47 -18.62
N ALA A 67 -32.69 21.00 -18.54
CA ALA A 67 -31.66 20.53 -17.61
C ALA A 67 -32.03 20.83 -16.14
N GLU A 68 -32.57 22.02 -15.84
CA GLU A 68 -33.06 22.37 -14.50
C GLU A 68 -34.23 21.48 -14.06
N ASP A 69 -35.23 21.27 -14.95
CA ASP A 69 -36.37 20.38 -14.71
C ASP A 69 -35.92 18.92 -14.47
N GLY A 70 -34.88 18.47 -15.20
CA GLY A 70 -34.25 17.16 -15.00
C GLY A 70 -33.58 17.05 -13.63
N LEU A 71 -32.86 18.09 -13.19
CA LEU A 71 -32.24 18.12 -11.86
C LEU A 71 -33.30 18.07 -10.75
N ILE A 72 -34.43 18.73 -10.89
CA ILE A 72 -35.54 18.65 -9.93
C ILE A 72 -36.03 17.21 -9.76
N GLN A 73 -36.19 16.47 -10.87
CA GLN A 73 -36.57 15.05 -10.82
C GLN A 73 -35.51 14.17 -10.16
N ILE A 74 -34.22 14.46 -10.43
CA ILE A 74 -33.08 13.74 -9.79
C ILE A 74 -33.06 14.01 -8.29
N LEU A 75 -33.25 15.25 -7.84
CA LEU A 75 -33.37 15.60 -6.43
C LEU A 75 -34.52 14.83 -5.76
N ASP A 76 -35.69 14.76 -6.40
CA ASP A 76 -36.82 14.00 -5.86
C ASP A 76 -36.50 12.50 -5.76
N ALA A 77 -35.92 11.91 -6.79
CA ALA A 77 -35.55 10.49 -6.82
C ALA A 77 -34.43 10.14 -5.82
N SER A 78 -33.60 11.12 -5.45
CA SER A 78 -32.47 10.92 -4.52
C SER A 78 -32.87 10.89 -3.04
N LYS A 79 -34.11 11.25 -2.68
CA LYS A 79 -34.56 11.38 -1.28
C LYS A 79 -34.32 10.12 -0.44
N GLU A 80 -34.54 8.95 -1.06
CA GLU A 80 -34.41 7.66 -0.40
C GLU A 80 -33.08 6.95 -0.71
N LEU A 81 -32.17 7.61 -1.43
CA LEU A 81 -30.89 7.02 -1.81
C LEU A 81 -29.78 7.52 -0.86
N ASP A 82 -29.09 6.59 -0.23
CA ASP A 82 -28.02 6.90 0.72
C ASP A 82 -26.66 7.02 0.00
N LEU A 83 -26.57 7.98 -0.90
CA LEU A 83 -25.37 8.31 -1.67
C LEU A 83 -25.28 9.81 -2.01
N VAL A 84 -24.08 10.28 -2.31
CA VAL A 84 -23.81 11.56 -2.96
C VAL A 84 -23.63 11.31 -4.45
N ALA A 85 -24.37 12.02 -5.29
CA ALA A 85 -24.24 11.97 -6.75
C ALA A 85 -23.76 13.31 -7.31
N LEU A 86 -22.86 13.26 -8.28
CA LEU A 86 -22.37 14.41 -9.03
C LEU A 86 -22.95 14.38 -10.43
N VAL A 87 -23.69 15.43 -10.80
CA VAL A 87 -24.42 15.52 -12.06
C VAL A 87 -23.99 16.76 -12.83
N GLY A 88 -23.49 16.58 -14.05
CA GLY A 88 -23.07 17.66 -14.93
C GLY A 88 -24.26 18.33 -15.65
N LEU A 89 -24.33 19.69 -15.62
CA LEU A 89 -25.37 20.46 -16.27
C LEU A 89 -24.97 21.92 -16.55
N PRO A 90 -25.62 22.60 -17.52
CA PRO A 90 -25.49 24.03 -17.71
C PRO A 90 -26.32 24.81 -16.66
N VAL A 91 -25.74 25.86 -16.07
CA VAL A 91 -26.41 26.74 -15.11
C VAL A 91 -26.40 28.17 -15.60
N ARG A 92 -27.58 28.81 -15.70
CA ARG A 92 -27.75 30.23 -16.03
C ARG A 92 -27.84 31.05 -14.74
N HIS A 93 -26.95 32.01 -14.60
CA HIS A 93 -26.98 32.95 -13.47
C HIS A 93 -26.49 34.34 -13.90
N ASN A 94 -27.23 35.40 -13.53
CA ASN A 94 -26.91 36.79 -13.79
C ASN A 94 -26.50 37.08 -15.26
N GLY A 95 -27.26 36.51 -16.23
CA GLY A 95 -27.02 36.72 -17.67
C GLY A 95 -25.77 36.02 -18.20
N LYS A 96 -25.20 35.08 -17.43
CA LYS A 96 -24.08 34.22 -17.84
C LYS A 96 -24.47 32.77 -17.80
N LEU A 97 -23.72 31.94 -18.55
CA LEU A 97 -23.87 30.50 -18.58
C LEU A 97 -22.61 29.85 -18.04
N TYR A 98 -22.78 28.85 -17.18
CA TYR A 98 -21.69 28.12 -16.51
C TYR A 98 -21.83 26.63 -16.77
N ASN A 99 -20.71 25.97 -16.95
CA ASN A 99 -20.57 24.53 -16.93
C ASN A 99 -20.41 24.09 -15.46
N CYS A 100 -21.36 23.33 -14.91
CA CYS A 100 -21.42 23.04 -13.48
C CYS A 100 -21.56 21.55 -13.18
N ALA A 101 -21.05 21.19 -12.02
CA ALA A 101 -21.37 19.95 -11.32
C ALA A 101 -22.36 20.25 -10.17
N ALA A 102 -23.53 19.66 -10.20
CA ALA A 102 -24.46 19.65 -9.07
C ALA A 102 -24.11 18.52 -8.12
N VAL A 103 -23.94 18.84 -6.83
CA VAL A 103 -23.72 17.86 -5.75
C VAL A 103 -25.06 17.57 -5.08
N VAL A 104 -25.55 16.36 -5.28
CA VAL A 104 -26.90 15.93 -4.86
C VAL A 104 -26.79 14.87 -3.77
N CYS A 105 -27.52 15.05 -2.66
CA CYS A 105 -27.59 14.07 -1.58
C CYS A 105 -28.98 14.10 -0.92
N LYS A 106 -29.66 12.95 -0.87
CA LYS A 106 -30.94 12.76 -0.12
C LYS A 106 -31.95 13.88 -0.36
N GLY A 107 -32.19 14.24 -1.63
CA GLY A 107 -33.15 15.29 -2.02
C GLY A 107 -32.63 16.72 -1.91
N GLN A 108 -31.40 16.92 -1.45
CA GLN A 108 -30.79 18.24 -1.27
C GLN A 108 -29.77 18.54 -2.38
N LEU A 109 -29.82 19.74 -2.92
CA LEU A 109 -28.79 20.32 -3.75
C LEU A 109 -27.76 20.98 -2.81
N LEU A 110 -26.69 20.24 -2.48
CA LEU A 110 -25.68 20.69 -1.53
C LEU A 110 -24.88 21.88 -2.07
N GLY A 111 -24.60 21.89 -3.36
CA GLY A 111 -23.85 22.96 -4.01
C GLY A 111 -23.77 22.79 -5.52
N LEU A 112 -23.42 23.87 -6.19
CA LEU A 112 -23.10 23.93 -7.60
C LEU A 112 -21.65 24.36 -7.77
N VAL A 113 -20.83 23.51 -8.34
CA VAL A 113 -19.39 23.76 -8.59
C VAL A 113 -19.21 24.06 -10.08
N PRO A 114 -18.96 25.32 -10.47
CA PRO A 114 -18.68 25.66 -11.86
C PRO A 114 -17.24 25.35 -12.25
N LYS A 115 -17.02 25.03 -13.54
CA LYS A 115 -15.72 24.77 -14.15
C LYS A 115 -14.81 25.99 -14.05
N THR A 116 -13.55 25.76 -13.67
CA THR A 116 -12.55 26.82 -13.51
C THR A 116 -11.87 27.14 -14.84
N TYR A 117 -11.40 26.12 -15.56
CA TYR A 117 -10.67 26.27 -16.83
C TYR A 117 -11.54 25.81 -18.00
N LEU A 118 -11.81 26.72 -18.93
CA LEU A 118 -12.60 26.43 -20.12
C LEU A 118 -11.67 26.23 -21.31
N PRO A 119 -11.57 25.01 -21.90
CA PRO A 119 -10.75 24.79 -23.07
C PRO A 119 -11.29 25.57 -24.27
N ASN A 120 -10.37 26.19 -25.03
CA ASN A 120 -10.70 26.95 -26.23
C ASN A 120 -9.57 26.85 -27.25
N TYR A 121 -9.26 25.62 -27.61
CA TYR A 121 -8.20 25.23 -28.55
C TYR A 121 -8.56 23.89 -29.19
N GLY A 122 -7.98 23.61 -30.38
CA GLY A 122 -8.28 22.37 -31.12
C GLY A 122 -9.77 22.21 -31.41
N GLU A 123 -10.28 21.08 -31.02
CA GLU A 123 -11.70 20.71 -31.12
C GLU A 123 -12.60 21.35 -30.05
N PHE A 124 -12.04 21.98 -29.02
CA PHE A 124 -12.77 22.58 -27.91
C PHE A 124 -12.94 24.09 -28.09
N TYR A 125 -14.18 24.57 -27.84
CA TYR A 125 -14.55 25.99 -27.93
C TYR A 125 -15.55 26.40 -26.83
N GLU A 126 -15.36 25.94 -25.61
CA GLU A 126 -16.30 26.18 -24.50
C GLU A 126 -16.48 27.67 -24.17
N ARG A 127 -15.45 28.52 -24.37
CA ARG A 127 -15.57 29.98 -24.16
C ARG A 127 -16.56 30.66 -25.08
N ARG A 128 -17.01 29.99 -26.12
CA ARG A 128 -18.12 30.48 -26.95
C ARG A 128 -19.43 30.57 -26.17
N HIS A 129 -19.63 29.65 -25.23
CA HIS A 129 -20.91 29.49 -24.52
C HIS A 129 -20.78 29.84 -23.03
N PHE A 130 -19.70 29.48 -22.38
CA PHE A 130 -19.54 29.50 -20.93
C PHE A 130 -18.51 30.53 -20.46
N VAL A 131 -18.64 30.90 -19.18
CA VAL A 131 -17.65 31.71 -18.46
C VAL A 131 -17.07 30.91 -17.29
N PRO A 132 -15.82 31.20 -16.87
CA PRO A 132 -15.20 30.57 -15.71
C PRO A 132 -15.99 30.82 -14.43
N GLY A 133 -16.01 29.82 -13.55
CA GLY A 133 -16.64 29.93 -12.24
C GLY A 133 -15.95 30.94 -11.30
N PRO A 134 -16.71 31.64 -10.45
CA PRO A 134 -16.14 32.48 -9.38
C PRO A 134 -15.54 31.59 -8.30
N LYS A 135 -14.43 32.05 -7.69
CA LYS A 135 -13.77 31.35 -6.59
C LYS A 135 -14.59 31.41 -5.31
N ASP A 136 -15.03 32.63 -4.95
CA ASP A 136 -15.75 32.88 -3.72
C ASP A 136 -17.19 32.37 -3.87
N ALA A 137 -17.59 31.55 -2.92
CA ALA A 137 -18.94 30.98 -2.91
C ALA A 137 -19.97 32.00 -2.46
N PHE A 138 -21.13 31.99 -3.14
CA PHE A 138 -22.30 32.78 -2.75
C PHE A 138 -23.60 31.99 -2.96
N GLU A 139 -24.67 32.43 -2.29
CA GLU A 139 -25.97 31.77 -2.41
C GLU A 139 -26.69 32.13 -3.72
N ILE A 140 -27.27 31.10 -4.34
CA ILE A 140 -28.22 31.26 -5.44
C ILE A 140 -29.48 30.42 -5.18
N THR A 141 -30.55 30.71 -5.92
CA THR A 141 -31.72 29.82 -6.01
C THR A 141 -31.68 29.10 -7.33
N PHE A 142 -31.65 27.76 -7.30
CA PHE A 142 -31.63 26.91 -8.48
C PHE A 142 -32.40 25.61 -8.21
N ALA A 143 -33.12 25.08 -9.19
CA ALA A 143 -33.95 23.89 -9.05
C ALA A 143 -34.90 23.95 -7.83
N GLY A 144 -35.44 25.14 -7.53
CA GLY A 144 -36.33 25.38 -6.39
C GLY A 144 -35.67 25.37 -5.00
N GLN A 145 -34.36 25.27 -4.92
CA GLN A 145 -33.61 25.27 -3.64
C GLN A 145 -32.61 26.42 -3.55
N ARG A 146 -32.36 26.90 -2.32
CA ARG A 146 -31.21 27.78 -2.03
C ARG A 146 -29.98 26.89 -1.87
N THR A 147 -28.90 27.24 -2.57
CA THR A 147 -27.66 26.48 -2.57
C THR A 147 -26.46 27.41 -2.75
N LEU A 148 -25.26 26.91 -2.47
CA LEU A 148 -24.01 27.65 -2.71
C LEU A 148 -23.50 27.38 -4.14
N PHE A 149 -22.93 28.45 -4.72
CA PHE A 149 -22.37 28.46 -6.07
C PHE A 149 -20.94 29.02 -6.01
N GLY A 150 -19.95 28.27 -6.46
CA GLY A 150 -18.55 28.70 -6.48
C GLY A 150 -17.59 27.52 -6.64
N THR A 151 -16.33 27.80 -7.02
CA THR A 151 -15.33 26.74 -7.22
C THR A 151 -14.68 26.28 -5.92
N ASN A 152 -14.62 27.13 -4.88
CA ASN A 152 -13.99 26.82 -3.59
C ASN A 152 -15.00 26.22 -2.60
N LEU A 153 -15.68 25.14 -3.00
CA LEU A 153 -16.60 24.37 -2.17
C LEU A 153 -16.01 23.00 -1.83
N LEU A 154 -16.14 22.61 -0.57
CA LEU A 154 -15.89 21.25 -0.11
C LEU A 154 -17.16 20.66 0.50
N PHE A 155 -17.30 19.33 0.40
CA PHE A 155 -18.46 18.60 0.92
C PHE A 155 -17.96 17.54 1.91
N ALA A 156 -18.31 17.68 3.20
CA ALA A 156 -17.81 16.84 4.29
C ALA A 156 -18.91 15.95 4.87
N CYS A 157 -18.69 14.65 4.93
CA CYS A 157 -19.57 13.70 5.58
C CYS A 157 -19.42 13.76 7.11
N ARG A 158 -20.53 13.95 7.87
CA ARG A 158 -20.48 14.04 9.32
C ARG A 158 -20.14 12.72 9.99
N GLU A 159 -20.69 11.62 9.47
CA GLU A 159 -20.51 10.27 10.02
C GLU A 159 -19.16 9.64 9.66
N MET A 160 -18.47 10.20 8.66
CA MET A 160 -17.15 9.78 8.22
C MET A 160 -16.26 11.02 7.97
N PRO A 161 -15.66 11.59 9.01
CA PRO A 161 -14.89 12.85 8.92
C PRO A 161 -13.73 12.79 7.92
N GLU A 162 -13.24 11.59 7.63
CA GLU A 162 -12.22 11.36 6.60
C GLU A 162 -12.77 11.54 5.18
N PHE A 163 -14.08 11.55 4.98
CA PHE A 163 -14.69 11.77 3.67
C PHE A 163 -14.99 13.25 3.44
N VAL A 164 -14.04 13.93 2.80
CA VAL A 164 -14.19 15.31 2.32
C VAL A 164 -14.01 15.32 0.82
N LEU A 165 -15.05 15.72 0.09
CA LEU A 165 -15.12 15.73 -1.37
C LEU A 165 -14.79 17.11 -1.92
N GLY A 166 -13.83 17.19 -2.85
CA GLY A 166 -13.60 18.29 -3.77
C GLY A 166 -14.05 17.90 -5.18
N VAL A 167 -14.54 18.86 -5.95
CA VAL A 167 -15.07 18.62 -7.31
C VAL A 167 -14.38 19.53 -8.31
N GLU A 168 -13.97 18.98 -9.45
CA GLU A 168 -13.44 19.70 -10.60
C GLU A 168 -14.01 19.13 -11.91
N ILE A 169 -13.88 19.83 -13.01
CA ILE A 169 -14.54 19.45 -14.27
C ILE A 169 -13.51 19.40 -15.40
N CYS A 170 -13.34 18.20 -15.98
CA CYS A 170 -12.62 17.90 -17.21
C CYS A 170 -11.27 18.63 -17.33
N GLU A 171 -11.22 19.74 -18.10
CA GLU A 171 -10.02 20.56 -18.36
C GLU A 171 -9.31 21.02 -17.07
N ASP A 172 -10.02 21.11 -15.98
CA ASP A 172 -9.44 21.48 -14.68
C ASP A 172 -8.27 20.56 -14.30
N LEU A 173 -8.34 19.26 -14.61
CA LEU A 173 -7.24 18.31 -14.38
C LEU A 173 -6.04 18.55 -15.34
N TRP A 174 -6.30 18.99 -16.57
CA TRP A 174 -5.28 19.16 -17.60
C TRP A 174 -4.50 20.47 -17.47
N ALA A 175 -5.03 21.40 -16.69
CA ALA A 175 -4.39 22.69 -16.42
C ALA A 175 -3.08 22.52 -15.64
N PRO A 176 -2.09 23.43 -15.81
CA PRO A 176 -0.81 23.37 -15.08
C PRO A 176 -0.95 23.35 -13.56
N VAL A 177 -1.99 24.00 -13.02
CA VAL A 177 -2.35 24.01 -11.59
C VAL A 177 -3.83 23.66 -11.46
N PRO A 178 -4.17 22.37 -11.39
CA PRO A 178 -5.54 21.92 -11.21
C PRO A 178 -6.18 22.46 -9.93
N PRO A 179 -7.49 22.77 -9.90
CA PRO A 179 -8.22 23.16 -8.67
C PRO A 179 -8.09 22.15 -7.57
N SER A 180 -8.00 20.84 -7.91
CA SER A 180 -7.77 19.76 -6.95
C SER A 180 -6.53 19.96 -6.07
N CYS A 181 -5.50 20.69 -6.51
CA CYS A 181 -4.36 21.05 -5.67
C CYS A 181 -4.81 21.85 -4.44
N SER A 182 -5.61 22.89 -4.66
CA SER A 182 -6.16 23.71 -3.59
C SER A 182 -7.22 22.96 -2.78
N HIS A 183 -8.08 22.16 -3.44
CA HIS A 183 -9.08 21.33 -2.74
C HIS A 183 -8.43 20.37 -1.75
N ALA A 184 -7.35 19.69 -2.15
CA ALA A 184 -6.64 18.75 -1.26
C ALA A 184 -5.97 19.47 -0.09
N LEU A 185 -5.34 20.62 -0.31
CA LEU A 185 -4.75 21.44 0.77
C LEU A 185 -5.83 21.99 1.71
N ALA A 186 -7.02 22.31 1.17
CA ALA A 186 -8.17 22.73 1.97
C ALA A 186 -8.84 21.58 2.76
N GLY A 187 -8.45 20.33 2.51
CA GLY A 187 -8.90 19.16 3.27
C GLY A 187 -9.53 18.05 2.46
N ALA A 188 -9.80 18.22 1.16
CA ALA A 188 -10.40 17.17 0.34
C ALA A 188 -9.52 15.91 0.33
N THR A 189 -10.11 14.78 0.73
CA THR A 189 -9.48 13.45 0.67
C THR A 189 -9.90 12.67 -0.56
N VAL A 190 -11.00 13.09 -1.18
CA VAL A 190 -11.49 12.58 -2.47
C VAL A 190 -11.68 13.76 -3.41
N VAL A 191 -11.19 13.62 -4.63
CA VAL A 191 -11.47 14.54 -5.74
C VAL A 191 -12.26 13.77 -6.78
N ALA A 192 -13.36 14.36 -7.24
CA ALA A 192 -14.16 13.82 -8.33
C ALA A 192 -14.11 14.78 -9.53
N ASN A 193 -13.87 14.23 -10.70
CA ASN A 193 -13.78 14.94 -11.96
C ASN A 193 -14.86 14.43 -12.93
N LEU A 194 -15.79 15.32 -13.27
CA LEU A 194 -16.80 15.09 -14.30
C LEU A 194 -16.20 15.49 -15.64
N SER A 195 -16.03 14.55 -16.56
CA SER A 195 -15.29 14.79 -17.79
C SER A 195 -16.10 14.48 -19.05
N ALA A 196 -15.77 15.19 -20.12
CA ALA A 196 -16.12 14.87 -21.49
C ALA A 196 -14.87 15.02 -22.35
N SER A 197 -13.95 14.10 -22.17
CA SER A 197 -12.68 14.05 -22.88
C SER A 197 -12.79 13.12 -24.07
N ASP A 198 -12.69 13.64 -25.28
CA ASP A 198 -12.68 12.84 -26.49
C ASP A 198 -11.50 11.85 -26.51
N GLU A 199 -11.64 10.77 -27.28
CA GLU A 199 -10.61 9.76 -27.38
C GLU A 199 -9.79 9.90 -28.66
N THR A 200 -8.49 9.97 -28.50
CA THR A 200 -7.50 9.93 -29.58
C THR A 200 -6.41 8.92 -29.26
N VAL A 201 -5.68 8.46 -30.29
CA VAL A 201 -4.61 7.47 -30.11
C VAL A 201 -3.57 7.95 -29.11
N GLY A 202 -3.39 7.21 -28.02
CA GLY A 202 -2.45 7.53 -26.96
C GLY A 202 -3.03 8.34 -25.78
N LYS A 203 -4.20 8.97 -25.93
CA LYS A 203 -4.81 9.82 -24.88
C LYS A 203 -5.22 9.04 -23.65
N ALA A 204 -5.70 7.80 -23.81
CA ALA A 204 -6.04 6.93 -22.68
C ALA A 204 -4.82 6.66 -21.76
N ALA A 205 -3.64 6.42 -22.32
CA ALA A 205 -2.42 6.23 -21.52
C ALA A 205 -2.05 7.50 -20.74
N TYR A 206 -2.07 8.65 -21.40
CA TYR A 206 -1.81 9.94 -20.77
C TYR A 206 -2.84 10.28 -19.67
N ARG A 207 -4.12 9.99 -19.90
CA ARG A 207 -5.19 10.17 -18.90
C ARG A 207 -4.96 9.33 -17.65
N ARG A 208 -4.54 8.06 -17.80
CA ARG A 208 -4.15 7.21 -16.65
C ARG A 208 -3.02 7.83 -15.84
N GLU A 209 -1.98 8.33 -16.53
CA GLU A 209 -0.84 8.98 -15.88
C GLU A 209 -1.24 10.24 -15.14
N LEU A 210 -2.10 11.09 -15.72
CA LEU A 210 -2.61 12.30 -15.07
C LEU A 210 -3.42 11.98 -13.82
N VAL A 211 -4.39 11.07 -13.93
CA VAL A 211 -5.27 10.69 -12.81
C VAL A 211 -4.45 10.05 -11.68
N ALA A 212 -3.58 9.09 -12.01
CA ALA A 212 -2.73 8.44 -11.01
C ALA A 212 -1.72 9.43 -10.41
N GLY A 213 -1.08 10.26 -11.24
CA GLY A 213 -0.10 11.26 -10.80
C GLY A 213 -0.71 12.33 -9.89
N GLN A 214 -1.91 12.81 -10.20
CA GLN A 214 -2.63 13.78 -9.38
C GLN A 214 -3.06 13.17 -8.04
N SER A 215 -3.59 11.95 -8.05
CA SER A 215 -3.91 11.19 -6.84
C SER A 215 -2.68 10.99 -5.93
N ALA A 216 -1.52 10.67 -6.51
CA ALA A 216 -0.26 10.50 -5.78
C ALA A 216 0.22 11.81 -5.13
N ARG A 217 0.26 12.88 -5.91
CA ARG A 217 0.74 14.20 -5.46
C ARG A 217 -0.11 14.74 -4.32
N LEU A 218 -1.43 14.57 -4.40
CA LEU A 218 -2.38 15.13 -3.46
C LEU A 218 -2.71 14.20 -2.28
N LEU A 219 -2.17 12.98 -2.27
CA LEU A 219 -2.49 11.96 -1.26
C LEU A 219 -4.02 11.85 -1.09
N CYS A 220 -4.72 11.57 -2.19
CA CYS A 220 -6.19 11.52 -2.23
C CYS A 220 -6.70 10.37 -3.10
N GLY A 221 -7.99 10.03 -2.92
CA GLY A 221 -8.75 9.30 -3.91
C GLY A 221 -9.12 10.20 -5.08
N TYR A 222 -9.00 9.72 -6.30
CA TYR A 222 -9.39 10.47 -7.49
C TYR A 222 -10.38 9.64 -8.33
N VAL A 223 -11.58 10.18 -8.52
CA VAL A 223 -12.69 9.55 -9.26
C VAL A 223 -12.93 10.34 -10.54
N TYR A 224 -12.69 9.73 -11.66
CA TYR A 224 -12.81 10.34 -13.00
C TYR A 224 -13.91 9.65 -13.79
N ALA A 225 -14.97 10.39 -14.16
CA ALA A 225 -16.06 9.89 -14.98
C ALA A 225 -16.04 10.59 -16.34
N ASP A 226 -16.00 9.82 -17.43
CA ASP A 226 -15.86 10.34 -18.79
C ASP A 226 -17.10 10.11 -19.64
N ALA A 227 -17.39 11.05 -20.55
CA ALA A 227 -18.48 10.92 -21.52
C ALA A 227 -18.27 9.70 -22.43
N GLY A 228 -19.35 9.15 -22.92
CA GLY A 228 -19.32 7.93 -23.73
C GLY A 228 -20.36 7.88 -24.83
N HIS A 229 -20.94 6.72 -25.02
CA HIS A 229 -21.93 6.49 -26.07
C HIS A 229 -23.17 7.40 -25.94
N GLY A 230 -23.55 8.02 -27.02
CA GLY A 230 -24.71 8.93 -27.11
C GLY A 230 -24.31 10.39 -27.34
N GLU A 231 -23.04 10.75 -27.16
CA GLU A 231 -22.52 12.04 -27.63
C GLU A 231 -22.46 12.11 -29.16
N SER A 232 -22.54 13.32 -29.71
CA SER A 232 -22.39 13.52 -31.16
C SER A 232 -20.95 13.20 -31.61
N THR A 233 -20.84 12.51 -32.73
CA THR A 233 -19.57 12.11 -33.35
C THR A 233 -19.20 12.97 -34.56
N THR A 234 -19.56 14.27 -34.56
CA THR A 234 -19.23 15.18 -35.66
C THR A 234 -17.72 15.23 -35.90
N ASP A 235 -16.93 15.54 -34.86
CA ASP A 235 -15.47 15.56 -34.93
C ASP A 235 -14.81 14.82 -33.76
N MET A 236 -15.55 14.51 -32.70
CA MET A 236 -15.05 13.88 -31.47
C MET A 236 -15.71 12.51 -31.24
N THR A 237 -14.98 11.60 -30.65
CA THR A 237 -15.51 10.31 -30.18
C THR A 237 -15.15 10.13 -28.72
N PHE A 238 -16.10 9.70 -27.90
CA PHE A 238 -15.94 9.58 -26.46
C PHE A 238 -15.91 8.11 -26.04
N ALA A 239 -14.99 7.76 -25.17
CA ALA A 239 -14.70 6.38 -24.82
C ALA A 239 -15.34 5.89 -23.52
N ALA A 240 -15.98 6.73 -22.72
CA ALA A 240 -16.44 6.37 -21.38
C ALA A 240 -15.31 5.80 -20.50
N HIS A 241 -14.13 6.39 -20.61
CA HIS A 241 -12.93 5.88 -19.96
C HIS A 241 -12.90 6.30 -18.48
N ASN A 242 -13.70 5.62 -17.66
CA ASN A 242 -13.83 5.88 -16.24
C ASN A 242 -12.65 5.31 -15.45
N LEU A 243 -12.10 6.09 -14.52
CA LEU A 243 -10.91 5.73 -13.74
C LEU A 243 -11.12 6.03 -12.26
N ILE A 244 -10.62 5.15 -11.38
CA ILE A 244 -10.53 5.42 -9.94
C ILE A 244 -9.10 5.12 -9.49
N ALA A 245 -8.44 6.14 -8.92
CA ALA A 245 -7.10 6.03 -8.38
C ALA A 245 -7.03 6.40 -6.90
N GLU A 246 -6.08 5.81 -6.18
CA GLU A 246 -5.82 6.05 -4.77
C GLU A 246 -4.31 6.19 -4.54
N ASN A 247 -3.87 7.36 -4.10
CA ASN A 247 -2.46 7.61 -3.77
C ASN A 247 -1.48 7.06 -4.83
N GLY A 248 -1.76 7.36 -6.11
CA GLY A 248 -0.93 6.99 -7.25
C GLY A 248 -1.16 5.59 -7.82
N THR A 249 -2.05 4.82 -7.23
CA THR A 249 -2.41 3.49 -7.75
C THR A 249 -3.75 3.54 -8.46
N LEU A 250 -3.79 3.14 -9.72
CA LEU A 250 -5.06 2.92 -10.42
C LEU A 250 -5.70 1.65 -9.83
N LEU A 251 -6.87 1.82 -9.21
CA LEU A 251 -7.60 0.72 -8.55
C LEU A 251 -8.60 0.05 -9.48
N CYS A 252 -9.28 0.86 -10.29
CA CYS A 252 -10.31 0.38 -11.18
C CYS A 252 -10.34 1.24 -12.45
N GLU A 253 -10.64 0.60 -13.56
CA GLU A 253 -10.74 1.20 -14.89
C GLU A 253 -11.86 0.52 -15.66
N ALA A 254 -12.74 1.31 -16.27
CA ALA A 254 -13.75 0.79 -17.19
C ALA A 254 -13.15 0.52 -18.56
N GLU A 255 -13.64 -0.52 -19.23
CA GLU A 255 -13.23 -0.82 -20.62
C GLU A 255 -13.67 0.33 -21.54
N PRO A 256 -12.73 0.96 -22.27
CA PRO A 256 -13.07 2.02 -23.21
C PRO A 256 -14.13 1.58 -24.25
N PHE A 257 -15.03 2.49 -24.57
CA PHE A 257 -16.17 2.31 -25.50
C PHE A 257 -17.27 1.33 -25.04
N ALA A 258 -17.18 0.80 -23.82
CA ALA A 258 -18.17 -0.13 -23.29
C ALA A 258 -19.31 0.54 -22.49
N ASN A 259 -19.29 1.87 -22.30
CA ASN A 259 -20.17 2.59 -21.36
C ASN A 259 -20.24 1.91 -19.99
N GLY A 260 -19.05 1.58 -19.48
CA GLY A 260 -18.90 0.77 -18.28
C GLY A 260 -18.95 1.57 -17.00
N THR A 261 -18.97 0.83 -15.91
CA THR A 261 -18.81 1.35 -14.55
C THR A 261 -17.44 1.01 -14.03
N ALA A 262 -16.68 2.00 -13.54
CA ALA A 262 -15.57 1.77 -12.65
C ALA A 262 -16.05 1.93 -11.21
N ALA A 263 -15.95 0.89 -10.39
CA ALA A 263 -16.39 0.92 -9.00
C ALA A 263 -15.42 0.16 -8.09
N THR A 264 -15.11 0.74 -6.94
CA THR A 264 -14.21 0.16 -5.93
C THR A 264 -14.30 0.92 -4.61
N GLU A 265 -13.68 0.41 -3.56
CA GLU A 265 -13.52 1.13 -2.29
C GLU A 265 -12.23 1.95 -2.28
N LEU A 266 -12.31 3.23 -1.90
CA LEU A 266 -11.18 4.07 -1.55
C LEU A 266 -10.86 3.91 -0.05
N ASP A 267 -9.60 3.75 0.31
CA ASP A 267 -9.14 3.73 1.70
C ASP A 267 -8.77 5.14 2.17
N LEU A 268 -9.74 5.89 2.68
CA LEU A 268 -9.54 7.27 3.15
C LEU A 268 -8.65 7.32 4.40
N GLY A 269 -8.73 6.31 5.26
CA GLY A 269 -7.86 6.21 6.44
C GLY A 269 -6.38 6.11 6.05
N ARG A 270 -6.06 5.44 4.96
CA ARG A 270 -4.71 5.40 4.39
C ARG A 270 -4.24 6.80 3.99
N MET A 271 -5.07 7.55 3.29
CA MET A 271 -4.71 8.89 2.80
C MET A 271 -4.50 9.88 3.94
N VAL A 272 -5.33 9.83 4.97
CA VAL A 272 -5.16 10.64 6.18
C VAL A 272 -3.82 10.32 6.87
N GLN A 273 -3.48 9.04 7.01
CA GLN A 273 -2.21 8.62 7.62
C GLN A 273 -0.98 9.04 6.79
N GLU A 274 -1.07 8.99 5.47
CA GLU A 274 0.00 9.46 4.58
C GLU A 274 0.21 10.98 4.73
N ARG A 275 -0.87 11.76 4.85
CA ARG A 275 -0.79 13.22 5.07
C ARG A 275 -0.20 13.56 6.43
N ILE A 276 -0.55 12.83 7.51
CA ILE A 276 0.03 13.01 8.85
C ILE A 276 1.55 12.81 8.83
N ARG A 277 2.03 11.86 8.03
CA ARG A 277 3.47 11.57 7.91
C ARG A 277 4.22 12.54 6.99
N ASN A 278 3.52 13.17 6.07
CA ASN A 278 4.11 14.06 5.08
C ASN A 278 4.13 15.50 5.59
N THR A 279 5.25 15.91 6.16
CA THR A 279 5.44 17.26 6.74
C THR A 279 5.44 18.39 5.72
N THR A 280 5.54 18.08 4.42
CA THR A 280 5.45 19.06 3.33
C THR A 280 4.04 19.24 2.78
N PHE A 281 3.09 18.40 3.23
CA PHE A 281 1.67 18.59 2.96
C PHE A 281 1.10 19.59 3.97
N VAL A 282 1.12 20.87 3.60
CA VAL A 282 0.70 21.98 4.48
C VAL A 282 -0.75 22.35 4.19
N PRO A 283 -1.69 22.11 5.12
CA PRO A 283 -3.10 22.47 4.93
C PRO A 283 -3.30 23.96 4.74
N ASP A 284 -4.18 24.34 3.79
CA ASP A 284 -4.61 25.70 3.54
C ASP A 284 -6.09 25.71 3.09
N ALA A 285 -6.98 26.11 3.98
CA ALA A 285 -8.42 26.22 3.72
C ALA A 285 -8.90 27.66 3.50
N ALA A 286 -7.99 28.62 3.31
CA ALA A 286 -8.35 30.01 3.11
C ALA A 286 -9.25 30.18 1.86
N GLY A 287 -10.38 30.88 2.04
CA GLY A 287 -11.35 31.12 0.97
C GLY A 287 -12.24 29.91 0.60
N TYR A 288 -12.16 28.80 1.35
CA TYR A 288 -13.04 27.65 1.14
C TYR A 288 -14.28 27.69 2.04
N THR A 289 -15.39 27.19 1.50
CA THR A 289 -16.63 26.96 2.26
C THR A 289 -16.90 25.44 2.27
N THR A 290 -17.08 24.88 3.47
CA THR A 290 -17.38 23.46 3.65
C THR A 290 -18.85 23.26 3.96
N ILE A 291 -19.52 22.41 3.16
CA ILE A 291 -20.91 22.01 3.31
C ILE A 291 -20.94 20.61 3.91
N SER A 292 -21.67 20.45 5.00
CA SER A 292 -21.81 19.14 5.65
C SER A 292 -23.01 18.38 5.11
N PHE A 293 -22.89 17.06 4.99
CA PHE A 293 -23.96 16.14 4.62
C PHE A 293 -23.88 14.84 5.45
N ASP A 294 -24.93 14.02 5.37
CA ASP A 294 -25.07 12.81 6.18
C ASP A 294 -25.22 11.57 5.31
N LEU A 295 -24.43 10.53 5.60
CA LEU A 295 -24.55 9.20 5.01
C LEU A 295 -24.54 8.12 6.08
N GLU A 296 -25.19 7.01 5.84
CA GLU A 296 -25.15 5.86 6.72
C GLU A 296 -23.78 5.15 6.64
N VAL A 297 -23.15 4.96 7.81
CA VAL A 297 -21.90 4.22 7.94
C VAL A 297 -22.20 2.76 8.27
N ALA A 298 -22.22 1.92 7.25
CA ALA A 298 -22.39 0.47 7.41
C ALA A 298 -21.06 -0.26 7.15
N GLU A 299 -20.91 -1.44 7.77
CA GLU A 299 -19.88 -2.40 7.40
C GLU A 299 -20.29 -3.13 6.12
N ALA A 300 -19.39 -3.19 5.15
CA ALA A 300 -19.59 -3.95 3.93
C ALA A 300 -18.33 -4.77 3.62
N PRO A 301 -18.48 -5.96 3.02
CA PRO A 301 -17.32 -6.71 2.56
C PRO A 301 -16.57 -5.90 1.50
N LEU A 302 -15.24 -5.99 1.53
CA LEU A 302 -14.40 -5.36 0.52
C LEU A 302 -14.48 -6.15 -0.79
N THR A 303 -14.67 -5.43 -1.91
CA THR A 303 -14.65 -6.01 -3.25
C THR A 303 -13.29 -5.82 -3.92
N ARG A 304 -12.50 -4.84 -3.44
CA ARG A 304 -11.13 -4.60 -3.95
C ARG A 304 -10.17 -5.73 -3.56
N PHE A 305 -9.22 -5.98 -4.42
CA PHE A 305 -8.16 -6.95 -4.12
C PHE A 305 -7.26 -6.45 -2.97
N VAL A 306 -7.09 -7.28 -1.94
CA VAL A 306 -6.14 -7.07 -0.85
C VAL A 306 -5.06 -8.15 -0.95
N SER A 307 -3.82 -7.74 -1.22
CA SER A 307 -2.72 -8.70 -1.36
C SER A 307 -2.39 -9.39 -0.03
N PRO A 308 -2.36 -10.73 0.04
CA PRO A 308 -1.91 -11.44 1.22
C PRO A 308 -0.39 -11.29 1.46
N THR A 309 0.36 -10.90 0.42
CA THR A 309 1.82 -10.70 0.47
C THR A 309 2.18 -9.27 0.04
N PRO A 310 1.88 -8.23 0.88
CA PRO A 310 1.97 -6.84 0.46
C PRO A 310 3.40 -6.37 0.15
N PHE A 311 4.42 -7.08 0.61
CA PHE A 311 5.83 -6.82 0.27
C PHE A 311 6.24 -7.36 -1.10
N VAL A 312 5.49 -8.31 -1.66
CA VAL A 312 5.84 -9.04 -2.89
C VAL A 312 4.96 -8.57 -4.04
N PRO A 313 5.53 -8.09 -5.17
CA PRO A 313 4.75 -7.76 -6.35
C PRO A 313 4.01 -8.98 -6.91
N GLN A 314 2.78 -8.78 -7.36
CA GLN A 314 1.97 -9.85 -7.97
C GLN A 314 2.44 -10.21 -9.38
N ASN A 315 2.95 -9.23 -10.13
CA ASN A 315 3.47 -9.42 -11.48
C ASN A 315 4.89 -9.98 -11.45
N ASP A 316 5.17 -11.03 -12.21
CA ASP A 316 6.46 -11.74 -12.21
C ASP A 316 7.62 -10.86 -12.68
N ALA A 317 7.42 -10.05 -13.72
CA ALA A 317 8.45 -9.13 -14.22
C ALA A 317 8.78 -8.05 -13.18
N ALA A 318 7.77 -7.43 -12.58
CA ALA A 318 7.96 -6.45 -11.50
C ALA A 318 8.60 -7.09 -10.26
N ARG A 319 8.32 -8.37 -9.98
CA ARG A 319 8.95 -9.12 -8.89
C ARG A 319 10.42 -9.36 -9.15
N ALA A 320 10.79 -9.78 -10.36
CA ALA A 320 12.19 -9.98 -10.76
C ALA A 320 13.01 -8.68 -10.68
N GLU A 321 12.48 -7.60 -11.23
CA GLU A 321 13.09 -6.27 -11.14
C GLU A 321 13.30 -5.83 -9.68
N ARG A 322 12.29 -6.02 -8.83
CA ARG A 322 12.38 -5.69 -7.40
C ARG A 322 13.41 -6.54 -6.67
N CYS A 323 13.48 -7.85 -6.93
CA CYS A 323 14.47 -8.73 -6.33
C CYS A 323 15.89 -8.29 -6.68
N GLU A 324 16.15 -7.98 -7.95
CA GLU A 324 17.46 -7.49 -8.39
C GLU A 324 17.82 -6.14 -7.73
N LEU A 325 16.86 -5.21 -7.68
CA LEU A 325 17.07 -3.91 -7.04
C LEU A 325 17.37 -4.04 -5.54
N ILE A 326 16.66 -4.91 -4.83
CA ILE A 326 16.90 -5.17 -3.40
C ILE A 326 18.32 -5.72 -3.19
N LEU A 327 18.69 -6.76 -3.93
CA LEU A 327 20.02 -7.34 -3.87
C LEU A 327 21.14 -6.30 -4.13
N ARG A 328 20.89 -5.40 -5.09
CA ARG A 328 21.81 -4.31 -5.38
C ARG A 328 21.91 -3.30 -4.24
N ILE A 329 20.78 -2.85 -3.68
CA ILE A 329 20.75 -1.94 -2.52
C ILE A 329 21.51 -2.55 -1.32
N GLN A 330 21.25 -3.83 -1.04
CA GLN A 330 21.93 -4.53 0.05
C GLN A 330 23.44 -4.63 -0.20
N ALA A 331 23.86 -4.99 -1.42
CA ALA A 331 25.26 -5.15 -1.79
C ALA A 331 26.02 -3.81 -1.77
N GLU A 332 25.45 -2.74 -2.30
CA GLU A 332 26.06 -1.40 -2.30
C GLU A 332 26.23 -0.87 -0.85
N GLY A 333 25.21 -1.06 0.00
CA GLY A 333 25.30 -0.69 1.41
C GLY A 333 26.42 -1.44 2.16
N LEU A 334 26.53 -2.75 1.93
CA LEU A 334 27.59 -3.57 2.51
C LEU A 334 28.96 -3.21 1.94
N ALA A 335 29.09 -3.04 0.62
CA ALA A 335 30.33 -2.65 -0.05
C ALA A 335 30.87 -1.34 0.53
N LYS A 336 29.99 -0.32 0.70
CA LYS A 336 30.39 0.95 1.32
C LYS A 336 30.90 0.78 2.75
N ARG A 337 30.29 -0.11 3.54
CA ARG A 337 30.75 -0.41 4.91
C ARG A 337 32.11 -1.09 4.90
N MET A 338 32.31 -2.09 4.02
CA MET A 338 33.58 -2.79 3.86
C MET A 338 34.72 -1.84 3.45
N GLU A 339 34.44 -0.96 2.49
CA GLU A 339 35.39 0.06 2.04
C GLU A 339 35.79 1.03 3.19
N HIS A 340 34.76 1.58 3.88
CA HIS A 340 34.96 2.57 4.94
C HIS A 340 35.75 2.04 6.13
N THR A 341 35.51 0.79 6.52
CA THR A 341 36.19 0.16 7.66
C THR A 341 37.54 -0.41 7.29
N HIS A 342 37.92 -0.40 6.02
CA HIS A 342 39.12 -1.06 5.49
C HIS A 342 39.22 -2.53 5.90
N ALA A 343 38.05 -3.19 6.05
CA ALA A 343 37.97 -4.58 6.49
C ALA A 343 38.66 -5.51 5.49
N LYS A 344 39.54 -6.36 5.98
CA LYS A 344 40.23 -7.35 5.15
C LYS A 344 39.30 -8.49 4.72
N CYS A 345 38.35 -8.84 5.56
CA CYS A 345 37.34 -9.87 5.26
C CYS A 345 35.99 -9.50 5.85
N ALA A 346 34.93 -10.18 5.36
CA ALA A 346 33.62 -10.17 5.94
C ALA A 346 33.29 -11.57 6.49
N VAL A 347 32.84 -11.66 7.74
CA VAL A 347 32.53 -12.92 8.41
C VAL A 347 31.02 -13.12 8.48
N VAL A 348 30.55 -14.29 8.05
CA VAL A 348 29.11 -14.64 8.04
C VAL A 348 28.92 -15.98 8.76
N GLY A 349 28.04 -16.03 9.74
CA GLY A 349 27.57 -17.30 10.29
C GLY A 349 26.64 -17.98 9.29
N ILE A 350 27.00 -19.17 8.81
CA ILE A 350 26.19 -19.93 7.84
C ILE A 350 25.56 -21.14 8.50
N SER A 351 24.23 -21.13 8.61
CA SER A 351 23.45 -22.25 9.18
C SER A 351 22.96 -23.24 8.11
N GLY A 352 23.01 -22.85 6.82
CA GLY A 352 22.32 -23.57 5.75
C GLY A 352 20.83 -23.24 5.61
N GLY A 353 20.36 -22.22 6.35
CA GLY A 353 19.00 -21.68 6.23
C GLY A 353 18.92 -20.45 5.32
N LEU A 354 17.68 -20.03 5.01
CA LEU A 354 17.37 -18.95 4.05
C LEU A 354 18.05 -17.61 4.34
N ASP A 355 18.09 -17.18 5.60
CA ASP A 355 18.56 -15.84 5.96
C ASP A 355 20.07 -15.72 5.83
N SER A 356 20.78 -16.73 6.31
CA SER A 356 22.23 -16.82 6.14
C SER A 356 22.64 -17.02 4.68
N CYS A 357 21.83 -17.75 3.90
CA CYS A 357 21.99 -17.88 2.46
C CYS A 357 21.87 -16.53 1.76
N LEU A 358 20.81 -15.75 2.02
CA LEU A 358 20.64 -14.41 1.44
C LEU A 358 21.79 -13.48 1.83
N ALA A 359 22.20 -13.47 3.09
CA ALA A 359 23.32 -12.66 3.56
C ALA A 359 24.63 -13.00 2.82
N LEU A 360 24.89 -14.28 2.57
CA LEU A 360 26.05 -14.74 1.81
C LEU A 360 25.99 -14.31 0.34
N LEU A 361 24.83 -14.44 -0.32
CA LEU A 361 24.62 -13.96 -1.68
C LEU A 361 24.85 -12.46 -1.82
N VAL A 362 24.39 -11.67 -0.83
CA VAL A 362 24.63 -10.22 -0.77
C VAL A 362 26.13 -9.92 -0.57
N ALA A 363 26.81 -10.67 0.29
CA ALA A 363 28.26 -10.50 0.54
C ALA A 363 29.08 -10.75 -0.72
N VAL A 364 28.76 -11.80 -1.50
CA VAL A 364 29.42 -12.10 -2.78
C VAL A 364 29.20 -10.97 -3.78
N ARG A 365 27.96 -10.43 -3.87
CA ARG A 365 27.68 -9.27 -4.74
C ARG A 365 28.46 -8.02 -4.28
N ALA A 366 28.59 -7.78 -2.97
CA ALA A 366 29.36 -6.66 -2.45
C ALA A 366 30.86 -6.78 -2.79
N CYS A 367 31.45 -7.98 -2.69
CA CYS A 367 32.81 -8.22 -3.17
C CYS A 367 32.97 -7.93 -4.66
N LYS A 368 31.98 -8.33 -5.48
CA LYS A 368 31.98 -8.03 -6.91
C LYS A 368 31.93 -6.52 -7.19
N VAL A 369 31.12 -5.75 -6.45
CA VAL A 369 31.07 -4.29 -6.53
C VAL A 369 32.43 -3.66 -6.23
N LEU A 370 33.15 -4.20 -5.22
CA LEU A 370 34.47 -3.73 -4.81
C LEU A 370 35.64 -4.26 -5.66
N GLY A 371 35.39 -5.15 -6.62
CA GLY A 371 36.44 -5.83 -7.38
C GLY A 371 37.33 -6.74 -6.52
N ARG A 372 36.78 -7.28 -5.42
CA ARG A 372 37.48 -8.16 -4.46
C ARG A 372 37.21 -9.63 -4.75
N ASP A 373 38.10 -10.49 -4.28
CA ASP A 373 37.94 -11.94 -4.37
C ASP A 373 36.82 -12.40 -3.42
N PRO A 374 35.87 -13.26 -3.85
CA PRO A 374 34.88 -13.88 -2.95
C PRO A 374 35.51 -14.61 -1.76
N LYS A 375 36.77 -15.02 -1.83
CA LYS A 375 37.54 -15.62 -0.72
C LYS A 375 37.78 -14.68 0.47
N ASP A 376 37.61 -13.38 0.28
CA ASP A 376 37.59 -12.39 1.37
C ASP A 376 36.31 -12.51 2.24
N ILE A 377 35.35 -13.32 1.84
CA ILE A 377 34.21 -13.68 2.66
C ILE A 377 34.52 -15.00 3.36
N ILE A 378 34.41 -15.00 4.68
CA ILE A 378 34.61 -16.17 5.51
C ILE A 378 33.29 -16.62 6.07
N ALA A 379 32.74 -17.68 5.51
CA ALA A 379 31.54 -18.33 5.98
C ALA A 379 31.88 -19.35 7.07
N ILE A 380 31.28 -19.21 8.25
CA ILE A 380 31.56 -20.08 9.39
C ILE A 380 30.31 -20.86 9.76
N THR A 381 30.38 -22.19 9.68
CA THR A 381 29.36 -23.05 10.27
C THR A 381 29.80 -23.48 11.69
N MET A 382 28.83 -23.46 12.61
CA MET A 382 29.12 -23.72 14.03
C MET A 382 28.18 -24.81 14.55
N PRO A 383 28.46 -26.09 14.23
CA PRO A 383 27.63 -27.20 14.69
C PRO A 383 27.61 -27.29 16.23
N CYS A 384 26.41 -27.57 16.75
CA CYS A 384 26.11 -27.84 18.14
C CYS A 384 25.00 -28.90 18.21
N PHE A 385 24.25 -28.97 19.30
CA PHE A 385 23.28 -30.04 19.60
C PHE A 385 22.15 -30.22 18.56
N GLY A 386 21.73 -29.15 17.88
CA GLY A 386 20.58 -29.15 16.96
C GLY A 386 20.90 -29.18 15.47
N THR A 387 22.18 -29.09 15.09
CA THR A 387 22.58 -28.99 13.67
C THR A 387 22.36 -30.29 12.93
N THR A 388 21.62 -30.25 11.81
CA THR A 388 21.33 -31.43 10.99
C THR A 388 22.40 -31.68 9.93
N LYS A 389 22.50 -32.92 9.42
CA LYS A 389 23.41 -33.24 8.32
C LYS A 389 23.07 -32.50 7.03
N ARG A 390 21.77 -32.28 6.76
CA ARG A 390 21.27 -31.61 5.54
C ARG A 390 21.69 -30.15 5.53
N THR A 391 21.42 -29.42 6.60
CA THR A 391 21.75 -27.99 6.68
C THR A 391 23.26 -27.74 6.64
N ARG A 392 24.05 -28.59 7.28
CA ARG A 392 25.51 -28.55 7.20
C ARG A 392 26.02 -28.78 5.77
N SER A 393 25.47 -29.81 5.07
CA SER A 393 25.82 -30.09 3.68
C SER A 393 25.45 -28.93 2.75
N ASN A 394 24.26 -28.34 2.94
CA ASN A 394 23.83 -27.18 2.16
C ASN A 394 24.75 -25.97 2.35
N ALA A 395 25.21 -25.70 3.58
CA ALA A 395 26.15 -24.63 3.86
C ALA A 395 27.48 -24.84 3.13
N GLU A 396 28.03 -26.04 3.14
CA GLU A 396 29.29 -26.39 2.48
C GLU A 396 29.17 -26.27 0.94
N ILE A 397 28.16 -26.89 0.33
CA ILE A 397 27.90 -26.85 -1.12
C ILE A 397 27.68 -25.41 -1.59
N LEU A 398 26.91 -24.61 -0.85
CA LEU A 398 26.66 -23.22 -1.16
C LEU A 398 27.94 -22.39 -1.17
N CYS A 399 28.79 -22.55 -0.15
CA CYS A 399 30.07 -21.84 -0.04
C CYS A 399 31.04 -22.22 -1.18
N GLU A 400 31.12 -23.50 -1.51
CA GLU A 400 31.94 -23.99 -2.62
C GLU A 400 31.44 -23.42 -3.97
N ALA A 401 30.13 -23.46 -4.23
CA ALA A 401 29.54 -22.94 -5.46
C ALA A 401 29.74 -21.43 -5.62
N LEU A 402 29.79 -20.68 -4.51
CA LEU A 402 30.02 -19.22 -4.50
C LEU A 402 31.52 -18.85 -4.46
N GLY A 403 32.43 -19.81 -4.25
CA GLY A 403 33.88 -19.60 -4.18
C GLY A 403 34.33 -18.83 -2.94
N VAL A 404 33.58 -18.84 -1.85
CA VAL A 404 33.91 -18.17 -0.58
C VAL A 404 34.77 -19.07 0.32
N SER A 405 35.47 -18.50 1.28
CA SER A 405 36.22 -19.25 2.30
C SER A 405 35.24 -19.89 3.29
N PHE A 406 35.35 -21.19 3.49
CA PHE A 406 34.49 -21.95 4.42
C PHE A 406 35.29 -22.50 5.59
N THR A 407 34.74 -22.37 6.80
CA THR A 407 35.37 -22.87 8.04
C THR A 407 34.29 -23.48 8.94
N GLU A 408 34.62 -24.60 9.57
CA GLU A 408 33.76 -25.20 10.61
C GLU A 408 34.40 -25.00 11.98
N ILE A 409 33.62 -24.51 12.94
CA ILE A 409 34.01 -24.37 14.36
C ILE A 409 32.99 -25.13 15.20
N ASN A 410 33.35 -26.28 15.75
CA ASN A 410 32.48 -27.01 16.67
C ASN A 410 32.47 -26.31 18.04
N ILE A 411 31.31 -25.80 18.44
CA ILE A 411 31.14 -25.02 19.65
C ILE A 411 30.64 -25.83 20.86
N THR A 412 30.43 -27.12 20.72
CA THR A 412 29.82 -27.97 21.76
C THR A 412 30.58 -27.86 23.07
N ASN A 413 31.93 -28.01 23.07
CA ASN A 413 32.72 -27.93 24.28
C ASN A 413 32.65 -26.56 24.98
N THR A 414 32.63 -25.48 24.21
CA THR A 414 32.49 -24.11 24.73
C THR A 414 31.12 -23.93 25.40
N VAL A 415 30.04 -24.42 24.80
CA VAL A 415 28.71 -24.37 25.37
C VAL A 415 28.59 -25.22 26.61
N GLU A 416 29.13 -26.45 26.63
CA GLU A 416 29.10 -27.33 27.79
C GLU A 416 29.89 -26.75 28.97
N SER A 417 31.09 -26.17 28.71
CA SER A 417 31.85 -25.46 29.72
C SER A 417 31.04 -24.31 30.31
N HIS A 418 30.37 -23.52 29.45
CA HIS A 418 29.54 -22.42 29.92
C HIS A 418 28.31 -22.89 30.72
N PHE A 419 27.69 -24.01 30.33
CA PHE A 419 26.61 -24.63 31.13
C PHE A 419 27.12 -25.00 32.54
N ALA A 420 28.32 -25.59 32.64
CA ALA A 420 28.90 -25.94 33.93
C ALA A 420 29.17 -24.69 34.79
N ASP A 421 29.67 -23.59 34.18
CA ASP A 421 29.96 -22.35 34.90
C ASP A 421 28.73 -21.69 35.51
N ILE A 422 27.58 -21.76 34.82
CA ILE A 422 26.31 -21.15 35.27
C ILE A 422 25.37 -22.14 35.97
N GLY A 423 25.74 -23.41 36.09
CA GLY A 423 24.93 -24.45 36.70
C GLY A 423 23.70 -24.88 35.89
N GLN A 424 23.75 -24.72 34.56
CA GLN A 424 22.68 -25.16 33.65
C GLN A 424 22.74 -26.69 33.45
N ASP A 425 21.63 -27.36 33.62
CA ASP A 425 21.51 -28.79 33.28
C ASP A 425 21.48 -28.93 31.74
N PRO A 426 22.43 -29.67 31.13
CA PRO A 426 22.48 -29.86 29.67
C PRO A 426 21.32 -30.65 29.09
N HIS A 427 20.47 -31.27 29.92
CA HIS A 427 19.28 -32.01 29.51
C HIS A 427 17.98 -31.20 29.67
N THR A 428 18.07 -29.97 30.21
CA THR A 428 16.93 -29.05 30.32
C THR A 428 16.91 -28.10 29.13
N TYR A 429 16.06 -28.38 28.12
CA TYR A 429 15.97 -27.64 26.85
C TYR A 429 15.07 -26.41 26.98
N ASP A 430 15.44 -25.51 27.86
CA ASP A 430 14.77 -24.23 28.12
C ASP A 430 15.37 -23.07 27.31
N VAL A 431 14.90 -21.85 27.58
CA VAL A 431 15.40 -20.62 26.94
C VAL A 431 16.89 -20.36 27.23
N THR A 432 17.42 -20.83 28.37
CA THR A 432 18.85 -20.70 28.72
C THR A 432 19.69 -21.59 27.82
N PHE A 433 19.26 -22.84 27.62
CA PHE A 433 19.89 -23.81 26.73
C PHE A 433 20.01 -23.25 25.29
N GLU A 434 18.94 -22.66 24.77
CA GLU A 434 18.92 -22.09 23.42
C GLU A 434 19.77 -20.83 23.33
N ASN A 435 19.62 -19.88 24.25
CA ASN A 435 20.30 -18.60 24.24
C ASN A 435 21.81 -18.72 24.44
N CYS A 436 22.29 -19.67 25.23
CA CYS A 436 23.72 -19.92 25.41
C CYS A 436 24.38 -20.28 24.07
N GLN A 437 23.79 -21.19 23.31
CA GLN A 437 24.32 -21.59 22.00
C GLN A 437 24.38 -20.41 21.04
N ALA A 438 23.29 -19.59 20.96
CA ALA A 438 23.25 -18.42 20.08
C ALA A 438 24.31 -17.38 20.45
N ARG A 439 24.55 -17.14 21.75
CA ARG A 439 25.60 -16.21 22.22
C ARG A 439 27.01 -16.72 21.97
N VAL A 440 27.28 -18.01 22.18
CA VAL A 440 28.57 -18.61 21.85
C VAL A 440 28.86 -18.52 20.36
N ARG A 441 27.85 -18.74 19.48
CA ARG A 441 28.01 -18.51 18.03
C ARG A 441 28.41 -17.08 17.72
N THR A 442 27.78 -16.11 18.36
CA THR A 442 28.11 -14.69 18.15
C THR A 442 29.50 -14.35 18.69
N LEU A 443 29.91 -14.88 19.86
CA LEU A 443 31.26 -14.73 20.41
C LEU A 443 32.32 -15.20 19.43
N GLU A 444 32.17 -16.42 18.91
CA GLU A 444 33.11 -17.02 17.95
C GLU A 444 33.21 -16.18 16.67
N LEU A 445 32.06 -15.70 16.12
CA LEU A 445 32.05 -14.87 14.92
C LEU A 445 32.77 -13.53 15.14
N MET A 446 32.50 -12.85 16.26
CA MET A 446 33.11 -11.56 16.59
C MET A 446 34.62 -11.65 16.79
N ASP A 447 35.08 -12.63 17.55
CA ASP A 447 36.49 -12.82 17.83
C ASP A 447 37.25 -13.31 16.59
N TYR A 448 36.61 -14.17 15.78
CA TYR A 448 37.20 -14.60 14.51
C TYR A 448 37.35 -13.44 13.52
N ALA A 449 36.35 -12.55 13.47
CA ALA A 449 36.41 -11.34 12.66
C ALA A 449 37.55 -10.40 13.13
N ASN A 450 37.69 -10.19 14.43
CA ASN A 450 38.79 -9.40 15.01
C ASN A 450 40.16 -9.97 14.66
N LYS A 451 40.35 -11.28 14.82
CA LYS A 451 41.57 -11.99 14.48
C LYS A 451 42.00 -11.80 13.03
N ASN A 452 41.05 -11.72 12.11
CA ASN A 452 41.29 -11.63 10.67
C ASN A 452 41.18 -10.20 10.12
N GLY A 453 40.94 -9.19 10.97
CA GLY A 453 40.81 -7.79 10.56
C GLY A 453 39.54 -7.53 9.75
N GLY A 454 38.49 -8.25 10.05
CA GLY A 454 37.20 -8.18 9.40
C GLY A 454 36.06 -7.71 10.31
N PHE A 455 34.82 -7.86 9.86
CA PHE A 455 33.65 -7.60 10.66
C PHE A 455 32.52 -8.62 10.35
N VAL A 456 31.56 -8.74 11.27
CA VAL A 456 30.49 -9.70 11.19
C VAL A 456 29.27 -9.10 10.45
N ILE A 457 28.77 -9.85 9.45
CA ILE A 457 27.53 -9.56 8.73
C ILE A 457 26.36 -10.25 9.46
N GLY A 458 25.32 -9.47 9.79
CA GLY A 458 24.10 -9.98 10.39
C GLY A 458 23.16 -10.58 9.35
N THR A 459 22.53 -11.69 9.72
CA THR A 459 21.65 -12.46 8.85
C THR A 459 20.16 -12.28 9.17
N GLY A 460 19.80 -11.76 10.36
CA GLY A 460 18.42 -11.61 10.81
C GLY A 460 17.59 -10.73 9.88
N ASP A 461 16.38 -11.15 9.60
CA ASP A 461 15.45 -10.47 8.71
C ASP A 461 14.44 -9.56 9.45
N LEU A 462 13.66 -8.80 8.68
CA LEU A 462 12.68 -7.84 9.22
C LEU A 462 11.59 -8.51 10.07
N SER A 463 11.14 -9.70 9.70
CA SER A 463 10.06 -10.43 10.39
C SER A 463 10.53 -10.96 11.74
N GLU A 464 11.73 -11.50 11.80
CA GLU A 464 12.36 -11.92 13.05
C GLU A 464 12.56 -10.74 14.01
N LEU A 465 13.01 -9.60 13.49
CA LEU A 465 13.14 -8.36 14.27
C LEU A 465 11.79 -7.84 14.78
N ALA A 466 10.73 -7.96 13.99
CA ALA A 466 9.38 -7.56 14.40
C ALA A 466 8.87 -8.39 15.58
N LEU A 467 9.03 -9.71 15.49
CA LEU A 467 8.58 -10.66 16.51
C LEU A 467 9.55 -10.82 17.68
N GLY A 468 10.75 -10.24 17.57
CA GLY A 468 11.86 -10.45 18.50
C GLY A 468 12.30 -11.91 18.56
N TRP A 469 12.18 -12.63 17.44
CA TRP A 469 12.59 -14.03 17.31
C TRP A 469 14.09 -14.13 17.03
N ALA A 470 14.87 -13.66 17.98
CA ALA A 470 16.32 -13.68 18.02
C ALA A 470 16.79 -13.60 19.47
N THR A 471 17.93 -14.18 19.76
CA THR A 471 18.54 -14.09 21.10
C THR A 471 19.20 -12.72 21.28
N TYR A 472 18.76 -11.99 22.32
CA TYR A 472 19.38 -10.70 22.66
C TYR A 472 20.87 -10.89 22.95
N ASN A 473 21.70 -10.04 22.35
CA ASN A 473 23.16 -10.12 22.40
C ASN A 473 23.71 -11.48 21.93
N GLY A 474 23.00 -12.13 21.01
CA GLY A 474 23.40 -13.33 20.29
C GLY A 474 23.26 -13.08 18.79
N ASP A 475 22.49 -13.91 18.09
CA ASP A 475 22.21 -13.80 16.65
C ASP A 475 21.53 -12.48 16.23
N HIS A 476 20.93 -11.74 17.16
CA HIS A 476 20.40 -10.41 16.93
C HIS A 476 21.48 -9.33 16.73
N MET A 477 22.74 -9.59 17.12
CA MET A 477 23.86 -8.64 17.05
C MET A 477 24.80 -8.93 15.90
N SER A 478 25.23 -7.86 15.23
CA SER A 478 26.23 -7.89 14.18
C SER A 478 26.85 -6.49 14.00
N MET A 479 27.82 -6.38 13.13
CA MET A 479 28.40 -5.07 12.78
C MET A 479 27.69 -4.40 11.62
N TYR A 480 26.95 -5.18 10.77
CA TYR A 480 26.09 -4.68 9.72
C TYR A 480 25.02 -5.73 9.35
N GLY A 481 23.74 -5.40 9.51
CA GLY A 481 22.61 -6.30 9.27
C GLY A 481 22.06 -6.14 7.84
N VAL A 482 22.51 -6.96 6.91
CA VAL A 482 22.14 -6.81 5.48
C VAL A 482 20.69 -7.12 5.19
N ASN A 483 20.05 -8.03 5.96
CA ASN A 483 18.66 -8.46 5.74
C ASN A 483 17.65 -7.72 6.62
N ALA A 484 18.08 -6.80 7.49
CA ALA A 484 17.21 -6.15 8.48
C ALA A 484 16.00 -5.40 7.89
N GLY A 485 16.05 -5.05 6.62
CA GLY A 485 14.95 -4.41 5.87
C GLY A 485 14.14 -5.35 4.98
N VAL A 486 14.41 -6.66 4.98
CA VAL A 486 13.75 -7.65 4.10
C VAL A 486 12.87 -8.58 4.91
N PRO A 487 11.54 -8.64 4.68
CA PRO A 487 10.65 -9.57 5.39
C PRO A 487 10.85 -11.02 4.91
N LYS A 488 10.56 -11.99 5.77
CA LYS A 488 10.74 -13.43 5.52
C LYS A 488 10.07 -13.90 4.23
N THR A 489 8.86 -13.42 3.96
CA THR A 489 8.14 -13.75 2.72
C THR A 489 8.90 -13.30 1.47
N LEU A 490 9.55 -12.13 1.52
CA LEU A 490 10.34 -11.62 0.41
C LEU A 490 11.71 -12.29 0.28
N VAL A 491 12.34 -12.71 1.42
CA VAL A 491 13.59 -13.48 1.41
C VAL A 491 13.46 -14.71 0.50
N ARG A 492 12.37 -15.49 0.62
CA ARG A 492 12.12 -16.66 -0.22
C ARG A 492 12.10 -16.31 -1.71
N HIS A 493 11.41 -15.23 -2.09
CA HIS A 493 11.34 -14.79 -3.49
C HIS A 493 12.69 -14.32 -4.04
N ILE A 494 13.51 -13.67 -3.20
CA ILE A 494 14.86 -13.23 -3.60
C ILE A 494 15.78 -14.44 -3.83
N VAL A 495 15.77 -15.42 -2.93
CA VAL A 495 16.59 -16.64 -3.08
C VAL A 495 16.12 -17.45 -4.31
N GLN A 496 14.80 -17.57 -4.53
CA GLN A 496 14.25 -18.19 -5.74
C GLN A 496 14.69 -17.46 -7.01
N TYR A 497 14.61 -16.13 -7.02
CA TYR A 497 15.09 -15.31 -8.14
C TYR A 497 16.57 -15.57 -8.47
N VAL A 498 17.43 -15.70 -7.45
CA VAL A 498 18.84 -16.03 -7.66
C VAL A 498 19.00 -17.45 -8.20
N ALA A 499 18.25 -18.42 -7.69
CA ALA A 499 18.25 -19.79 -8.20
C ALA A 499 17.89 -19.85 -9.71
N ASP A 500 16.87 -19.07 -10.11
CA ASP A 500 16.38 -19.03 -11.48
C ASP A 500 17.34 -18.31 -12.46
N THR A 501 18.18 -17.38 -11.94
CA THR A 501 18.99 -16.49 -12.78
C THR A 501 20.52 -16.71 -12.68
N CYS A 502 20.99 -17.54 -11.75
CA CYS A 502 22.43 -17.69 -11.48
C CYS A 502 23.21 -18.37 -12.63
N GLY A 503 22.57 -19.11 -13.50
CA GLY A 503 23.21 -19.81 -14.62
C GLY A 503 24.15 -20.96 -14.23
N GLN A 504 24.22 -21.33 -12.93
CA GLN A 504 25.08 -22.39 -12.38
C GLN A 504 24.22 -23.53 -11.80
N PRO A 505 24.21 -24.73 -12.37
CA PRO A 505 23.36 -25.82 -11.90
C PRO A 505 23.54 -26.19 -10.42
N VAL A 506 24.78 -26.29 -9.95
CA VAL A 506 25.08 -26.64 -8.56
C VAL A 506 24.54 -25.58 -7.59
N LEU A 507 24.75 -24.31 -7.90
CA LEU A 507 24.22 -23.20 -7.09
C LEU A 507 22.69 -23.20 -7.09
N ARG A 508 22.07 -23.38 -8.24
CA ARG A 508 20.60 -23.48 -8.34
C ARG A 508 20.07 -24.59 -7.46
N ASP A 509 20.63 -25.79 -7.58
CA ASP A 509 20.10 -26.99 -6.91
C ASP A 509 20.22 -26.86 -5.37
N VAL A 510 21.32 -26.32 -4.85
CA VAL A 510 21.45 -26.08 -3.40
C VAL A 510 20.52 -24.96 -2.91
N LEU A 511 20.29 -23.89 -3.73
CA LEU A 511 19.34 -22.84 -3.36
C LEU A 511 17.91 -23.36 -3.30
N VAL A 512 17.53 -24.23 -4.22
CA VAL A 512 16.21 -24.91 -4.21
C VAL A 512 16.08 -25.82 -2.97
N ASP A 513 17.11 -26.60 -2.61
CA ASP A 513 17.07 -27.44 -1.40
C ASP A 513 16.96 -26.60 -0.11
N ILE A 514 17.62 -25.43 -0.06
CA ILE A 514 17.49 -24.48 1.05
C ILE A 514 16.05 -23.93 1.13
N LEU A 515 15.42 -23.60 -0.01
CA LEU A 515 14.03 -23.13 -0.08
C LEU A 515 13.03 -24.18 0.41
N ASP A 516 13.32 -25.46 0.20
CA ASP A 516 12.49 -26.59 0.63
C ASP A 516 12.75 -27.03 2.08
N THR A 517 13.75 -26.43 2.73
CA THR A 517 14.07 -26.74 4.13
C THR A 517 13.14 -25.94 5.06
N PRO A 518 12.46 -26.60 6.03
CA PRO A 518 11.63 -25.89 7.01
C PRO A 518 12.44 -24.92 7.86
N VAL A 519 11.85 -23.74 8.14
CA VAL A 519 12.49 -22.73 9.00
C VAL A 519 12.60 -23.24 10.44
N SER A 520 13.82 -23.34 10.96
CA SER A 520 14.10 -23.82 12.33
C SER A 520 15.34 -23.11 12.88
N PRO A 521 15.36 -22.76 14.18
CA PRO A 521 16.55 -22.22 14.84
C PRO A 521 17.64 -23.26 15.09
N GLU A 522 17.35 -24.58 14.92
CA GLU A 522 18.29 -25.71 15.12
C GLU A 522 19.10 -25.64 16.44
N LEU A 523 18.43 -25.24 17.52
CA LEU A 523 19.04 -25.10 18.85
C LEU A 523 18.79 -26.30 19.76
N ARG A 524 17.72 -27.07 19.51
CA ARG A 524 17.37 -28.28 20.25
C ARG A 524 17.82 -29.53 19.49
N PRO A 525 18.22 -30.59 20.20
CA PRO A 525 18.57 -31.85 19.57
C PRO A 525 17.45 -32.34 18.63
N SER A 526 17.84 -32.87 17.47
CA SER A 526 16.91 -33.46 16.51
C SER A 526 16.21 -34.68 17.13
N ALA A 527 14.99 -35.00 16.64
CA ALA A 527 14.32 -36.22 17.02
C ALA A 527 15.13 -37.48 16.60
N ALA A 528 14.85 -38.66 17.20
CA ALA A 528 15.62 -39.86 16.95
C ALA A 528 15.61 -40.33 15.47
N ASP A 529 14.61 -39.90 14.71
CA ASP A 529 14.46 -40.14 13.27
C ASP A 529 15.18 -39.10 12.37
N GLY A 530 15.88 -38.11 12.97
CA GLY A 530 16.57 -37.03 12.28
C GLY A 530 15.67 -35.89 11.85
N THR A 531 14.39 -35.87 12.21
CA THR A 531 13.47 -34.77 11.91
C THR A 531 13.76 -33.58 12.81
N ILE A 532 13.48 -32.37 12.27
CA ILE A 532 13.65 -31.10 12.98
C ILE A 532 12.62 -31.05 14.13
N ALA A 533 13.12 -31.06 15.37
CA ALA A 533 12.26 -31.08 16.57
C ALA A 533 11.52 -29.74 16.81
N GLN A 534 12.04 -28.64 16.28
CA GLN A 534 11.51 -27.30 16.53
C GLN A 534 11.22 -26.59 15.20
N GLN A 535 9.95 -26.42 14.87
CA GLN A 535 9.51 -25.62 13.73
C GLN A 535 9.11 -24.23 14.22
N THR A 536 9.76 -23.18 13.70
CA THR A 536 9.54 -21.80 14.12
C THR A 536 8.07 -21.38 13.96
N GLU A 537 7.44 -21.68 12.83
CA GLU A 537 6.07 -21.28 12.56
C GLU A 537 5.02 -21.93 13.48
N LYS A 538 5.32 -23.08 14.09
CA LYS A 538 4.44 -23.67 15.11
C LYS A 538 4.46 -22.90 16.44
N LEU A 539 5.55 -22.18 16.71
CA LEU A 539 5.74 -21.45 17.96
C LEU A 539 5.35 -19.97 17.85
N VAL A 540 5.69 -19.33 16.73
CA VAL A 540 5.47 -17.89 16.53
C VAL A 540 4.32 -17.59 15.57
N GLY A 541 3.89 -18.56 14.77
CA GLY A 541 2.86 -18.43 13.74
C GLY A 541 3.41 -18.28 12.32
N PRO A 542 2.54 -18.37 11.30
CA PRO A 542 2.92 -18.22 9.91
C PRO A 542 3.51 -16.84 9.62
N TYR A 543 4.70 -16.80 9.02
CA TYR A 543 5.36 -15.54 8.69
C TYR A 543 4.55 -14.69 7.70
N GLU A 544 3.77 -15.31 6.81
CA GLU A 544 2.93 -14.55 5.88
C GLU A 544 1.88 -13.69 6.60
N LEU A 545 1.32 -14.16 7.71
CA LEU A 545 0.39 -13.38 8.53
C LEU A 545 1.12 -12.25 9.26
N HIS A 546 2.28 -12.55 9.83
CA HIS A 546 3.06 -11.54 10.55
C HIS A 546 3.58 -10.43 9.64
N ASP A 547 4.04 -10.76 8.44
CA ASP A 547 4.49 -9.80 7.44
C ASP A 547 3.32 -8.93 6.96
N PHE A 548 2.14 -9.53 6.78
CA PHE A 548 0.93 -8.79 6.47
C PHE A 548 0.59 -7.77 7.57
N TYR A 549 0.54 -8.20 8.82
CA TYR A 549 0.25 -7.32 9.96
C TYR A 549 1.30 -6.23 10.10
N LEU A 550 2.57 -6.60 10.01
CA LEU A 550 3.70 -5.68 10.10
C LEU A 550 3.63 -4.58 9.03
N TYR A 551 3.28 -4.95 7.80
CA TYR A 551 3.14 -4.00 6.71
C TYR A 551 2.13 -2.90 7.04
N TYR A 552 0.93 -3.29 7.45
CA TYR A 552 -0.14 -2.33 7.73
C TYR A 552 0.08 -1.52 9.00
N VAL A 553 0.69 -2.11 10.02
CA VAL A 553 1.08 -1.38 11.25
C VAL A 553 2.12 -0.32 10.95
N LEU A 554 3.21 -0.67 10.26
CA LEU A 554 4.33 0.25 10.07
C LEU A 554 4.13 1.20 8.90
N ARG A 555 3.61 0.69 7.76
CA ARG A 555 3.47 1.50 6.55
C ARG A 555 2.34 2.51 6.67
N PHE A 556 1.25 2.14 7.30
CA PHE A 556 0.04 2.98 7.36
C PHE A 556 -0.42 3.33 8.77
N GLY A 557 0.12 2.72 9.82
CA GLY A 557 -0.30 2.99 11.19
C GLY A 557 -1.74 2.54 11.48
N PHE A 558 -2.21 1.48 10.80
CA PHE A 558 -3.57 1.00 11.00
C PHE A 558 -3.75 0.34 12.36
N GLY A 559 -4.94 0.53 12.95
CA GLY A 559 -5.35 -0.14 14.17
C GLY A 559 -5.71 -1.62 13.95
N PRO A 560 -5.77 -2.40 15.05
CA PRO A 560 -6.03 -3.83 15.01
C PRO A 560 -7.30 -4.23 14.27
N ALA A 561 -8.41 -3.53 14.48
CA ALA A 561 -9.69 -3.84 13.84
C ALA A 561 -9.65 -3.68 12.32
N LYS A 562 -9.01 -2.62 11.82
CA LYS A 562 -8.85 -2.43 10.39
C LYS A 562 -7.93 -3.48 9.78
N ILE A 563 -6.81 -3.83 10.45
CA ILE A 563 -5.89 -4.88 9.98
C ILE A 563 -6.58 -6.23 9.93
N TYR A 564 -7.40 -6.56 10.94
CA TYR A 564 -8.19 -7.78 10.94
C TYR A 564 -9.18 -7.83 9.78
N HIS A 565 -9.91 -6.72 9.53
CA HIS A 565 -10.83 -6.62 8.39
C HIS A 565 -10.13 -6.84 7.04
N LEU A 566 -8.94 -6.26 6.86
CA LEU A 566 -8.11 -6.49 5.67
C LEU A 566 -7.62 -7.93 5.58
N ALA A 567 -7.25 -8.56 6.72
CA ALA A 567 -6.79 -9.95 6.74
C ALA A 567 -7.91 -10.92 6.36
N LEU A 568 -9.15 -10.68 6.80
CA LEU A 568 -10.32 -11.48 6.38
C LEU A 568 -10.50 -11.49 4.86
N ALA A 569 -10.30 -10.35 4.20
CA ALA A 569 -10.36 -10.25 2.75
C ALA A 569 -9.16 -10.91 2.06
N ALA A 570 -7.93 -10.64 2.56
CA ALA A 570 -6.69 -11.12 1.95
C ALA A 570 -6.50 -12.64 2.04
N PHE A 571 -6.97 -13.24 3.13
CA PHE A 571 -6.77 -14.66 3.43
C PHE A 571 -8.07 -15.48 3.37
N ALA A 572 -9.11 -14.97 2.74
CA ALA A 572 -10.38 -15.66 2.56
C ALA A 572 -10.17 -17.09 1.98
N GLY A 573 -10.73 -18.10 2.65
CA GLY A 573 -10.60 -19.51 2.25
C GLY A 573 -9.23 -20.15 2.52
N ARG A 574 -8.27 -19.43 3.13
CA ARG A 574 -6.95 -19.97 3.52
C ARG A 574 -6.80 -20.15 5.03
N TYR A 575 -7.38 -19.24 5.80
CA TYR A 575 -7.37 -19.26 7.27
C TYR A 575 -8.75 -18.96 7.80
N GLU A 576 -9.13 -19.61 8.89
CA GLU A 576 -10.34 -19.29 9.62
C GLU A 576 -10.21 -17.95 10.35
N PRO A 577 -11.30 -17.18 10.51
CA PRO A 577 -11.28 -15.87 11.16
C PRO A 577 -10.63 -15.85 12.54
N GLU A 578 -10.90 -16.89 13.36
CA GLU A 578 -10.37 -17.04 14.71
C GLU A 578 -8.85 -17.22 14.70
N VAL A 579 -8.31 -17.91 13.68
CA VAL A 579 -6.86 -18.10 13.50
C VAL A 579 -6.19 -16.77 13.17
N LEU A 580 -6.78 -16.00 12.28
CA LEU A 580 -6.28 -14.66 11.93
C LEU A 580 -6.27 -13.74 13.16
N LEU A 581 -7.36 -13.75 13.95
CA LEU A 581 -7.47 -12.94 15.16
C LEU A 581 -6.46 -13.35 16.23
N ALA A 582 -6.29 -14.66 16.45
CA ALA A 582 -5.35 -15.20 17.42
C ALA A 582 -3.90 -14.82 17.09
N TRP A 583 -3.49 -14.92 15.82
CA TRP A 583 -2.13 -14.54 15.40
C TRP A 583 -1.93 -13.03 15.37
N LEU A 584 -2.95 -12.23 15.06
CA LEU A 584 -2.87 -10.76 15.18
C LEU A 584 -2.68 -10.35 16.64
N ARG A 585 -3.37 -10.99 17.58
CA ARG A 585 -3.19 -10.79 19.03
C ARG A 585 -1.77 -11.16 19.47
N ASN A 586 -1.26 -12.32 19.00
CA ASN A 586 0.10 -12.74 19.28
C ASN A 586 1.14 -11.77 18.70
N PHE A 587 0.92 -11.28 17.47
CA PHE A 587 1.76 -10.27 16.84
C PHE A 587 1.89 -9.03 17.73
N TYR A 588 0.79 -8.41 18.18
CA TYR A 588 0.86 -7.23 19.04
C TYR A 588 1.54 -7.50 20.38
N ARG A 589 1.26 -8.64 21.01
CA ARG A 589 1.94 -9.04 22.26
C ARG A 589 3.45 -9.10 22.08
N ARG A 590 3.91 -9.78 21.06
CA ARG A 590 5.34 -9.93 20.77
C ARG A 590 5.97 -8.62 20.31
N PHE A 591 5.33 -7.92 19.40
CA PHE A 591 5.82 -6.67 18.85
C PHE A 591 6.13 -5.64 19.94
N PHE A 592 5.26 -5.51 20.92
CA PHE A 592 5.50 -4.61 22.05
C PHE A 592 6.56 -5.17 23.04
N ALA A 593 6.39 -6.40 23.49
CA ALA A 593 7.28 -7.00 24.49
C ALA A 593 8.76 -7.11 24.05
N GLN A 594 9.01 -7.18 22.75
CA GLN A 594 10.36 -7.36 22.19
C GLN A 594 11.01 -6.06 21.70
N GLN A 595 10.40 -4.90 21.97
CA GLN A 595 10.96 -3.60 21.52
C GLN A 595 12.38 -3.33 22.03
N PHE A 596 12.73 -3.76 23.23
CA PHE A 596 14.07 -3.56 23.79
C PHE A 596 15.18 -4.14 22.91
N LYS A 597 14.92 -5.22 22.15
CA LYS A 597 15.85 -5.79 21.19
C LYS A 597 16.07 -4.86 20.00
N ARG A 598 15.00 -4.18 19.55
CA ARG A 598 15.06 -3.26 18.41
C ARG A 598 15.75 -1.93 18.72
N SER A 599 15.78 -1.53 19.99
CA SER A 599 16.43 -0.29 20.42
C SER A 599 17.93 -0.25 20.13
N CYS A 600 18.59 -1.40 20.02
CA CYS A 600 20.01 -1.55 19.77
C CYS A 600 20.33 -2.28 18.45
N LEU A 601 19.45 -2.20 17.45
CA LEU A 601 19.69 -2.83 16.16
C LEU A 601 20.95 -2.31 15.48
N PRO A 602 21.77 -3.22 14.89
CA PRO A 602 22.88 -2.86 14.02
C PRO A 602 22.44 -1.96 12.85
N ASP A 603 23.39 -1.25 12.26
CA ASP A 603 23.16 -0.59 10.98
C ASP A 603 22.85 -1.61 9.89
N GLY A 604 22.03 -1.21 8.93
CA GLY A 604 21.66 -2.02 7.76
C GLY A 604 20.94 -1.18 6.70
N PRO A 605 20.89 -1.64 5.45
CA PRO A 605 20.27 -0.86 4.38
C PRO A 605 18.75 -0.86 4.51
N LYS A 606 18.13 0.29 4.24
CA LYS A 606 16.69 0.37 4.03
C LYS A 606 16.37 -0.01 2.59
N VAL A 607 15.74 -1.16 2.38
CA VAL A 607 15.45 -1.67 1.03
C VAL A 607 14.02 -1.40 0.57
N GLY A 608 13.08 -1.26 1.49
CA GLY A 608 11.66 -1.04 1.20
C GLY A 608 11.08 0.16 1.93
N SER A 609 9.75 0.32 1.83
CA SER A 609 9.02 1.40 2.50
C SER A 609 8.89 1.22 4.02
N VAL A 610 9.31 0.07 4.56
CA VAL A 610 9.18 -0.31 5.97
C VAL A 610 10.51 -0.79 6.52
N THR A 611 10.93 -0.27 7.67
CA THR A 611 12.07 -0.76 8.46
C THR A 611 11.79 -0.58 9.95
N LEU A 612 12.43 -1.40 10.77
CA LEU A 612 12.33 -1.34 12.24
C LEU A 612 13.53 -0.64 12.88
N SER A 613 14.43 -0.05 12.07
CA SER A 613 15.56 0.69 12.58
C SER A 613 15.08 1.90 13.42
N PRO A 614 15.58 2.05 14.68
CA PRO A 614 15.25 3.20 15.51
C PRO A 614 15.83 4.52 14.98
N ARG A 615 16.75 4.44 14.02
CA ARG A 615 17.33 5.59 13.30
C ARG A 615 16.49 6.02 12.09
N ALA A 616 15.51 5.20 11.68
CA ALA A 616 14.67 5.46 10.49
C ALA A 616 13.16 5.47 10.83
N ASP A 617 12.42 4.40 10.54
CA ASP A 617 10.96 4.44 10.50
C ASP A 617 10.27 4.21 11.84
N TRP A 618 10.92 3.51 12.80
CA TRP A 618 10.23 3.09 14.00
C TRP A 618 10.98 3.42 15.29
N ARG A 619 10.41 4.34 16.09
CA ARG A 619 10.92 4.73 17.40
C ARG A 619 9.81 4.50 18.43
N MET A 620 9.90 3.42 19.18
CA MET A 620 8.96 3.07 20.23
C MET A 620 9.69 2.92 21.55
N PRO A 621 9.15 3.40 22.69
CA PRO A 621 9.68 3.09 24.02
C PRO A 621 9.67 1.58 24.28
N SER A 622 10.72 1.06 24.92
CA SER A 622 10.83 -0.39 25.20
C SER A 622 9.83 -0.90 26.23
N ASP A 623 9.28 -0.02 27.02
CA ASP A 623 8.29 -0.24 28.08
C ASP A 623 6.88 0.21 27.72
N ALA A 624 6.60 0.46 26.43
CA ALA A 624 5.27 0.81 25.96
C ALA A 624 4.26 -0.31 26.23
N CYS A 625 3.07 0.06 26.74
CA CYS A 625 1.97 -0.86 27.02
C CYS A 625 1.11 -1.09 25.77
N ASN A 626 0.74 -2.33 25.51
CA ASN A 626 -0.11 -2.74 24.40
C ASN A 626 -1.61 -2.86 24.72
N ALA A 627 -2.03 -2.44 25.92
CA ALA A 627 -3.39 -2.67 26.40
C ALA A 627 -4.48 -2.09 25.48
N LEU A 628 -4.25 -0.92 24.87
CA LEU A 628 -5.20 -0.30 23.94
C LEU A 628 -5.43 -1.16 22.69
N TRP A 629 -4.35 -1.70 22.09
CA TRP A 629 -4.44 -2.55 20.92
C TRP A 629 -5.10 -3.90 21.21
N LEU A 630 -4.81 -4.49 22.38
CA LEU A 630 -5.44 -5.75 22.79
C LEU A 630 -6.92 -5.56 23.14
N LYS A 631 -7.30 -4.42 23.74
CA LYS A 631 -8.70 -4.09 24.00
C LYS A 631 -9.51 -4.01 22.72
N GLU A 632 -8.98 -3.38 21.66
CA GLU A 632 -9.65 -3.29 20.36
C GLU A 632 -9.89 -4.70 19.74
N LEU A 633 -8.95 -5.64 19.96
CA LEU A 633 -9.11 -7.03 19.53
C LEU A 633 -10.15 -7.79 20.38
N ASP A 634 -10.24 -7.51 21.69
CA ASP A 634 -11.27 -8.09 22.57
C ASP A 634 -12.68 -7.61 22.15
N GLU A 635 -12.82 -6.38 21.72
CA GLU A 635 -14.09 -5.83 21.20
C GLU A 635 -14.54 -6.45 19.88
N ILE A 636 -13.61 -6.99 19.07
CA ILE A 636 -13.92 -7.75 17.85
C ILE A 636 -14.42 -9.14 18.23
N GLU A 637 -13.75 -9.81 19.17
CA GLU A 637 -14.06 -11.18 19.60
C GLU A 637 -15.44 -11.26 20.31
N ALA A 638 -15.86 -10.17 20.96
CA ALA A 638 -17.14 -10.08 21.65
C ALA A 638 -18.36 -9.85 20.72
N LYS A 639 -18.15 -9.57 19.44
CA LYS A 639 -19.19 -9.36 18.40
C LYS A 639 -19.42 -10.60 17.58
#